data_3f71a389f21c314169747e6f04e0ef20
#
_entry.id   3f71a389f21c314169747e6f04e0ef20
#
_cell.length_a   1.000
_cell.length_b   1.000
_cell.length_c   1.000
_cell.angle_alpha   90.00
_cell.angle_beta   90.00
_cell.angle_gamma   90.00
#
_symmetry.space_group_name_H-M   'P 1'
#
loop_
_entity.id
_entity.type
_entity.pdbx_description
1 polymer ?
#
loop_
_entity_poly.entity_id
_entity_poly.type
_entity_poly.pdbx_seq_one_letter_code
_entity_poly.pdbx_strand_id
1 'polypeptide(L)'
;MGAAAGGVAVAHLPVVAADAAGLSERWQIGCYTRPWDKHDYRVALDAIAEAGFNHVGLMTTNSKTRLVISVSTSVEEAARVGEEVKKRGLRVASVYGGGIPVSTSLEAGIAGMRKLIDNCAACGAKNLLMGGTGNEDLYDAYYKAIAECCEYAAERGVGISVKPHGGLNATGPQCRATVERVNHSNFRVWYDPGNILYYSNAELDPVDDAPSVDGLVTGMCVKDYKHPKNVAVTPGTGQVDFPAVFAKLKAGGFTGGPLVVECLDPGDLRHILGEAKKARRFLEQLTGQLPAAAAAAPTSRLQAGVGVVDITPPIGYRMSGYFRERLSTGVLNRLHAKALVLRQGRSRAALVFCDIIGISPDVSARARRLAEERTGIPAANILIAATHSHTGPLYFGALRNHFHEQAVAKHGQDPCEKVDYAALLVDGIVRAIQDADATLRAVAVDAGVTPQQGLSFNRRFHMKDGTVRFNPGVLNPDIVRVAGPIDPDVGIIVFREAGRGNHRLAGLVNFALHLDTVGGTRYAADYPYYVEQALRGTLGDDFVLLFGTGTCGDLNHIDVTKRERLKTEQIGRTLGRTVLAELDALRRCERPALAVRRAVVEAPLQRFEPDQVERARKRIEKVGTGQLSFLEQVEAYKILAVHWRGGSTIPLEVQVFRLSDELAVVGLPGEVFVELGLAIKKASPFATTLVIELCHDAPGYIPTRKAFAEGSYETVNSRIAPGGGEMMRDAALRLLDELAPKALAANRR
;
A
#
# COMPACT_ATOMS: atom_id res chain seq x y z
N MET A 1 -35.90 28.51 -61.85
CA MET A 1 -34.54 28.93 -61.50
C MET A 1 -34.22 28.29 -60.16
N GLY A 2 -33.52 27.20 -60.21
CA GLY A 2 -33.18 26.40 -59.04
C GLY A 2 -31.86 26.86 -58.43
N ALA A 3 -31.75 26.77 -57.13
CA ALA A 3 -30.50 26.81 -56.41
C ALA A 3 -30.38 25.53 -55.55
N ALA A 4 -29.47 24.69 -55.94
CA ALA A 4 -29.14 23.46 -55.22
C ALA A 4 -28.26 23.79 -54.01
N ALA A 5 -28.67 23.34 -52.80
CA ALA A 5 -27.86 23.36 -51.61
C ALA A 5 -27.08 22.02 -51.51
N GLY A 6 -25.75 22.13 -51.67
CA GLY A 6 -24.84 20.98 -51.47
C GLY A 6 -24.61 20.72 -50.00
N GLY A 7 -25.10 19.60 -49.50
CA GLY A 7 -24.76 19.06 -48.18
C GLY A 7 -23.35 18.44 -48.20
N VAL A 8 -22.45 18.98 -47.38
CA VAL A 8 -21.15 18.35 -47.09
C VAL A 8 -21.36 17.27 -46.10
N ALA A 9 -21.24 16.00 -46.55
CA ALA A 9 -21.18 14.82 -45.67
C ALA A 9 -19.83 14.80 -44.95
N VAL A 10 -19.85 15.04 -43.64
CA VAL A 10 -18.70 14.79 -42.76
C VAL A 10 -18.58 13.29 -42.58
N ALA A 11 -17.62 12.70 -43.28
CA ALA A 11 -17.24 11.29 -43.06
C ALA A 11 -16.61 11.15 -41.69
N HIS A 12 -17.31 10.42 -40.75
CA HIS A 12 -16.72 9.94 -39.55
C HIS A 12 -15.69 8.84 -39.90
N LEU A 13 -14.40 9.21 -39.89
CA LEU A 13 -13.32 8.24 -39.87
C LEU A 13 -13.36 7.51 -38.55
N PRO A 14 -13.22 6.17 -38.52
CA PRO A 14 -13.10 5.44 -37.27
C PRO A 14 -11.82 5.86 -36.58
N VAL A 15 -11.89 6.21 -35.31
CA VAL A 15 -10.74 6.38 -34.42
C VAL A 15 -10.09 5.00 -34.32
N VAL A 16 -9.06 4.81 -35.14
CA VAL A 16 -8.19 3.62 -35.06
C VAL A 16 -7.54 3.67 -33.70
N ALA A 17 -7.67 2.59 -32.93
CA ALA A 17 -6.93 2.38 -31.70
C ALA A 17 -5.45 2.61 -32.01
N ALA A 18 -4.86 3.69 -31.43
CA ALA A 18 -3.45 3.99 -31.57
C ALA A 18 -2.67 2.80 -31.02
N ASP A 19 -1.92 2.16 -31.89
CA ASP A 19 -1.19 0.93 -31.67
C ASP A 19 -0.34 0.95 -30.43
N ALA A 20 -0.54 -0.01 -29.52
CA ALA A 20 0.38 -0.31 -28.43
C ALA A 20 1.82 -0.57 -28.95
N ALA A 21 1.97 -0.99 -30.19
CA ALA A 21 3.25 -1.12 -30.90
C ALA A 21 3.96 0.24 -31.13
N GLY A 22 3.23 1.29 -31.49
CA GLY A 22 3.81 2.64 -31.68
C GLY A 22 4.30 3.28 -30.38
N LEU A 23 3.69 2.95 -29.23
CA LEU A 23 4.14 3.43 -27.92
C LEU A 23 5.39 2.68 -27.43
N SER A 24 5.56 1.41 -27.79
CA SER A 24 6.75 0.62 -27.40
C SER A 24 8.02 1.05 -28.17
N GLU A 25 7.88 1.58 -29.38
CA GLU A 25 8.99 2.19 -30.11
C GLU A 25 9.35 3.59 -29.59
N ARG A 26 8.38 4.30 -29.02
CA ARG A 26 8.58 5.65 -28.48
C ARG A 26 9.35 5.67 -27.16
N TRP A 27 9.09 4.71 -26.23
CA TRP A 27 9.73 4.60 -24.93
C TRP A 27 10.54 3.31 -24.85
N GLN A 28 11.85 3.44 -24.64
CA GLN A 28 12.78 2.33 -24.50
C GLN A 28 12.92 1.95 -23.04
N ILE A 29 12.06 1.03 -22.56
CA ILE A 29 12.08 0.59 -21.16
C ILE A 29 13.19 -0.44 -20.95
N GLY A 30 14.12 -0.15 -20.04
CA GLY A 30 15.28 -0.97 -19.74
C GLY A 30 15.65 -1.05 -18.26
N CYS A 31 16.68 -1.84 -17.96
CA CYS A 31 17.28 -1.92 -16.64
C CYS A 31 18.81 -1.96 -16.76
N TYR A 32 19.51 -1.27 -15.86
CA TYR A 32 20.98 -1.35 -15.76
C TYR A 32 21.40 -2.67 -15.12
N THR A 33 22.65 -3.09 -15.38
CA THR A 33 23.26 -4.27 -14.74
C THR A 33 23.55 -4.06 -13.25
N ARG A 34 23.48 -2.83 -12.74
CA ARG A 34 23.82 -2.42 -11.37
C ARG A 34 23.15 -3.21 -10.25
N PRO A 35 21.86 -3.59 -10.30
CA PRO A 35 21.26 -4.39 -9.23
C PRO A 35 21.93 -5.76 -8.99
N TRP A 36 22.67 -6.25 -9.98
CA TRP A 36 23.41 -7.53 -9.94
C TRP A 36 24.94 -7.33 -9.88
N ASP A 37 25.44 -6.22 -9.38
CA ASP A 37 26.85 -5.79 -9.43
C ASP A 37 27.83 -6.75 -8.72
N LYS A 38 27.33 -7.62 -7.84
CA LYS A 38 28.11 -8.68 -7.18
C LYS A 38 28.37 -9.90 -8.09
N HIS A 39 27.76 -9.97 -9.26
CA HIS A 39 27.83 -11.08 -10.20
C HIS A 39 28.46 -10.65 -11.53
N ASP A 40 28.81 -11.63 -12.36
CA ASP A 40 29.17 -11.37 -13.76
C ASP A 40 27.96 -10.74 -14.50
N TYR A 41 28.24 -9.81 -15.41
CA TYR A 41 27.20 -9.06 -16.13
C TYR A 41 26.22 -9.97 -16.89
N ARG A 42 26.63 -11.20 -17.27
CA ARG A 42 25.75 -12.15 -17.96
C ARG A 42 24.59 -12.59 -17.08
N VAL A 43 24.82 -12.72 -15.78
CA VAL A 43 23.74 -13.00 -14.79
C VAL A 43 22.71 -11.87 -14.79
N ALA A 44 23.19 -10.62 -14.86
CA ALA A 44 22.29 -9.46 -14.97
C ALA A 44 21.52 -9.48 -16.29
N LEU A 45 22.18 -9.79 -17.41
CA LEU A 45 21.51 -9.87 -18.72
C LEU A 45 20.42 -10.95 -18.75
N ASP A 46 20.69 -12.14 -18.17
CA ASP A 46 19.71 -13.22 -18.07
C ASP A 46 18.48 -12.77 -17.25
N ALA A 47 18.71 -12.15 -16.09
CA ALA A 47 17.64 -11.67 -15.23
C ALA A 47 16.82 -10.52 -15.86
N ILE A 48 17.48 -9.58 -16.57
CA ILE A 48 16.83 -8.48 -17.29
C ILE A 48 15.93 -8.99 -18.39
N ALA A 49 16.42 -9.96 -19.16
CA ALA A 49 15.64 -10.62 -20.22
C ALA A 49 14.46 -11.41 -19.65
N GLU A 50 14.68 -12.20 -18.57
CA GLU A 50 13.63 -12.94 -17.86
C GLU A 50 12.59 -12.01 -17.23
N ALA A 51 13.00 -10.83 -16.73
CA ALA A 51 12.06 -9.81 -16.25
C ALA A 51 11.20 -9.23 -17.39
N GLY A 52 11.56 -9.47 -18.65
CA GLY A 52 10.82 -9.08 -19.86
C GLY A 52 11.15 -7.66 -20.34
N PHE A 53 12.28 -7.09 -19.97
CA PHE A 53 12.79 -5.85 -20.57
C PHE A 53 13.28 -6.12 -21.99
N ASN A 54 13.21 -5.09 -22.85
CA ASN A 54 13.75 -5.12 -24.21
C ASN A 54 15.08 -4.37 -24.33
N HIS A 55 15.44 -3.59 -23.32
CA HIS A 55 16.66 -2.79 -23.31
C HIS A 55 17.46 -3.02 -22.03
N VAL A 56 18.77 -2.84 -22.13
CA VAL A 56 19.71 -2.91 -21.03
C VAL A 56 20.61 -1.68 -20.99
N GLY A 57 20.89 -1.19 -19.77
CA GLY A 57 21.99 -0.28 -19.50
C GLY A 57 23.21 -1.06 -18.98
N LEU A 58 24.37 -0.90 -19.60
CA LEU A 58 25.61 -1.51 -19.15
C LEU A 58 26.28 -0.59 -18.13
N MET A 59 26.39 -1.03 -16.87
CA MET A 59 26.95 -0.22 -15.77
C MET A 59 27.92 -1.05 -14.94
N THR A 60 27.57 -1.37 -13.69
CA THR A 60 28.45 -2.11 -12.78
C THR A 60 28.32 -3.62 -12.93
N THR A 61 29.42 -4.33 -12.63
CA THR A 61 29.53 -5.79 -12.62
C THR A 61 30.68 -6.20 -11.69
N ASN A 62 30.77 -7.49 -11.37
CA ASN A 62 31.93 -8.05 -10.66
C ASN A 62 33.11 -8.19 -11.61
N SER A 63 33.93 -7.14 -11.71
CA SER A 63 35.15 -7.07 -12.54
C SER A 63 36.21 -6.21 -11.86
N LYS A 64 37.45 -6.19 -12.40
CA LYS A 64 38.54 -5.37 -11.87
C LYS A 64 38.21 -3.87 -11.88
N THR A 65 37.52 -3.40 -12.91
CA THR A 65 37.10 -2.00 -13.05
C THR A 65 35.74 -1.73 -12.40
N ARG A 66 35.05 -2.75 -11.94
CA ARG A 66 33.67 -2.72 -11.44
C ARG A 66 32.64 -2.25 -12.50
N LEU A 67 33.06 -2.09 -13.76
CA LEU A 67 32.20 -1.69 -14.89
C LEU A 67 32.19 -2.80 -15.94
N VAL A 68 31.08 -2.88 -16.67
CA VAL A 68 30.97 -3.78 -17.85
C VAL A 68 31.84 -3.26 -19.01
N ILE A 69 31.76 -1.96 -19.24
CA ILE A 69 32.56 -1.23 -20.24
C ILE A 69 33.29 -0.07 -19.50
N SER A 70 34.59 0.05 -19.72
CA SER A 70 35.45 1.10 -19.15
C SER A 70 36.50 1.56 -20.14
N VAL A 71 37.30 2.57 -19.80
CA VAL A 71 38.45 3.02 -20.61
C VAL A 71 39.50 1.93 -20.81
N SER A 72 39.55 0.88 -19.98
CA SER A 72 40.45 -0.26 -20.14
C SER A 72 39.93 -1.39 -21.03
N THR A 73 38.61 -1.38 -21.33
CA THR A 73 37.97 -2.40 -22.21
C THR A 73 38.44 -2.25 -23.66
N SER A 74 38.79 -3.34 -24.33
CA SER A 74 39.11 -3.29 -25.76
C SER A 74 37.84 -3.24 -26.63
N VAL A 75 37.96 -2.81 -27.88
CA VAL A 75 36.83 -2.74 -28.81
C VAL A 75 36.27 -4.14 -29.08
N GLU A 76 37.12 -5.17 -29.16
CA GLU A 76 36.75 -6.56 -29.37
C GLU A 76 36.01 -7.14 -28.15
N GLU A 77 36.41 -6.75 -26.94
CA GLU A 77 35.68 -7.10 -25.69
C GLU A 77 34.31 -6.43 -25.66
N ALA A 78 34.24 -5.15 -26.00
CA ALA A 78 32.97 -4.43 -26.11
C ALA A 78 32.04 -5.05 -27.15
N ALA A 79 32.54 -5.44 -28.30
CA ALA A 79 31.77 -6.17 -29.33
C ALA A 79 31.21 -7.50 -28.79
N ARG A 80 32.03 -8.28 -28.05
CA ARG A 80 31.55 -9.51 -27.39
C ARG A 80 30.45 -9.26 -26.38
N VAL A 81 30.52 -8.18 -25.60
CA VAL A 81 29.42 -7.78 -24.72
C VAL A 81 28.15 -7.51 -25.53
N GLY A 82 28.24 -6.78 -26.62
CA GLY A 82 27.12 -6.52 -27.53
C GLY A 82 26.47 -7.81 -28.07
N GLU A 83 27.26 -8.81 -28.44
CA GLU A 83 26.76 -10.12 -28.89
C GLU A 83 26.05 -10.87 -27.74
N GLU A 84 26.57 -10.82 -26.51
CA GLU A 84 25.89 -11.43 -25.34
C GLU A 84 24.54 -10.76 -25.04
N VAL A 85 24.42 -9.44 -25.24
CA VAL A 85 23.15 -8.71 -25.13
C VAL A 85 22.16 -9.17 -26.21
N LYS A 86 22.60 -9.22 -27.47
CA LYS A 86 21.77 -9.66 -28.63
C LYS A 86 21.26 -11.10 -28.49
N LYS A 87 22.10 -12.03 -28.03
CA LYS A 87 21.71 -13.44 -27.77
C LYS A 87 20.50 -13.58 -26.88
N ARG A 88 20.24 -12.61 -26.02
CA ARG A 88 19.12 -12.59 -25.10
C ARG A 88 17.94 -11.75 -25.60
N GLY A 89 17.95 -11.30 -26.83
CA GLY A 89 16.91 -10.45 -27.41
C GLY A 89 16.90 -9.01 -26.87
N LEU A 90 17.98 -8.59 -26.20
CA LEU A 90 18.11 -7.25 -25.61
C LEU A 90 18.82 -6.30 -26.61
N ARG A 91 18.62 -4.98 -26.38
CA ARG A 91 19.32 -3.88 -27.06
C ARG A 91 19.99 -2.99 -25.99
N VAL A 92 21.20 -2.48 -26.30
CA VAL A 92 21.89 -1.58 -25.36
C VAL A 92 21.34 -0.17 -25.48
N ALA A 93 20.69 0.32 -24.44
CA ALA A 93 20.16 1.68 -24.37
C ALA A 93 21.26 2.70 -24.01
N SER A 94 22.14 2.34 -23.07
CA SER A 94 23.17 3.23 -22.55
C SER A 94 24.33 2.44 -21.95
N VAL A 95 25.54 3.03 -22.02
CA VAL A 95 26.72 2.58 -21.27
C VAL A 95 27.10 3.65 -20.27
N TYR A 96 27.30 3.29 -19.00
CA TYR A 96 27.94 4.14 -18.02
C TYR A 96 29.45 3.96 -18.10
N GLY A 97 30.15 4.98 -18.63
CA GLY A 97 31.56 4.88 -18.98
C GLY A 97 32.54 5.05 -17.83
N GLY A 98 32.05 5.51 -16.66
CA GLY A 98 32.92 5.88 -15.53
C GLY A 98 33.70 7.17 -15.78
N GLY A 99 34.92 7.24 -15.23
CA GLY A 99 35.79 8.41 -15.40
C GLY A 99 36.72 8.32 -16.61
N ILE A 100 37.20 9.46 -17.09
CA ILE A 100 38.23 9.58 -18.13
C ILE A 100 39.52 10.18 -17.50
N PRO A 101 40.72 9.85 -18.00
CA PRO A 101 41.98 10.14 -17.32
C PRO A 101 42.47 11.59 -17.54
N VAL A 102 41.61 12.60 -17.33
CA VAL A 102 41.97 14.04 -17.47
C VAL A 102 42.94 14.52 -16.38
N SER A 103 43.04 13.79 -15.28
CA SER A 103 44.06 14.08 -14.23
C SER A 103 45.50 13.80 -14.69
N THR A 104 45.65 12.98 -15.75
CA THR A 104 46.97 12.75 -16.37
C THR A 104 47.31 13.86 -17.36
N SER A 105 46.42 14.13 -18.29
CA SER A 105 46.47 15.28 -19.22
C SER A 105 45.14 15.40 -19.98
N LEU A 106 44.89 16.53 -20.64
CA LEU A 106 43.74 16.73 -21.52
C LEU A 106 43.74 15.70 -22.68
N GLU A 107 44.91 15.46 -23.29
CA GLU A 107 45.08 14.52 -24.40
C GLU A 107 44.74 13.08 -23.96
N ALA A 108 45.15 12.69 -22.75
CA ALA A 108 44.81 11.40 -22.18
C ALA A 108 43.29 11.30 -21.94
N GLY A 109 42.66 12.40 -21.48
CA GLY A 109 41.19 12.51 -21.35
C GLY A 109 40.44 12.33 -22.65
N ILE A 110 40.92 13.03 -23.73
CA ILE A 110 40.36 12.89 -25.11
C ILE A 110 40.52 11.48 -25.62
N ALA A 111 41.70 10.87 -25.48
CA ALA A 111 41.96 9.51 -25.90
C ALA A 111 41.06 8.49 -25.16
N GLY A 112 40.89 8.66 -23.84
CA GLY A 112 39.98 7.86 -23.02
C GLY A 112 38.52 8.01 -23.45
N MET A 113 38.09 9.23 -23.77
CA MET A 113 36.72 9.51 -24.22
C MET A 113 36.45 8.87 -25.58
N ARG A 114 37.39 9.01 -26.57
CA ARG A 114 37.26 8.35 -27.89
C ARG A 114 37.16 6.84 -27.74
N LYS A 115 37.97 6.24 -26.88
CA LYS A 115 37.92 4.80 -26.62
C LYS A 115 36.58 4.36 -26.04
N LEU A 116 35.99 5.11 -25.12
CA LEU A 116 34.63 4.81 -24.62
C LEU A 116 33.58 4.92 -25.74
N ILE A 117 33.68 5.90 -26.62
CA ILE A 117 32.78 6.08 -27.76
C ILE A 117 32.88 4.89 -28.71
N ASP A 118 34.09 4.46 -29.04
CA ASP A 118 34.33 3.29 -29.93
C ASP A 118 33.76 2.01 -29.26
N ASN A 119 33.93 1.84 -27.95
CA ASN A 119 33.37 0.72 -27.23
C ASN A 119 31.82 0.75 -27.22
N CYS A 120 31.22 1.95 -27.08
CA CYS A 120 29.76 2.10 -27.21
C CYS A 120 29.27 1.70 -28.61
N ALA A 121 29.93 2.16 -29.66
CA ALA A 121 29.59 1.79 -31.02
C ALA A 121 29.73 0.28 -31.24
N ALA A 122 30.83 -0.34 -30.77
CA ALA A 122 31.10 -1.77 -30.90
C ALA A 122 30.06 -2.65 -30.16
N CYS A 123 29.59 -2.26 -28.96
CA CYS A 123 28.55 -3.01 -28.26
C CYS A 123 27.11 -2.64 -28.68
N GLY A 124 26.96 -1.70 -29.64
CA GLY A 124 25.65 -1.27 -30.15
C GLY A 124 24.90 -0.27 -29.28
N ALA A 125 25.57 0.36 -28.31
CA ALA A 125 24.98 1.38 -27.48
C ALA A 125 24.73 2.68 -28.24
N LYS A 126 23.59 3.33 -27.94
CA LYS A 126 23.22 4.62 -28.54
C LYS A 126 23.54 5.82 -27.67
N ASN A 127 23.97 5.60 -26.43
CA ASN A 127 24.32 6.65 -25.50
C ASN A 127 25.47 6.26 -24.56
N LEU A 128 26.41 7.18 -24.38
CA LEU A 128 27.48 7.14 -23.37
C LEU A 128 27.07 8.07 -22.22
N LEU A 129 26.78 7.49 -21.07
CA LEU A 129 26.39 8.21 -19.85
C LEU A 129 27.61 8.51 -18.98
N MET A 130 27.81 9.79 -18.66
CA MET A 130 28.90 10.27 -17.82
C MET A 130 28.36 10.77 -16.47
N GLY A 131 29.09 10.46 -15.38
CA GLY A 131 28.73 10.94 -14.03
C GLY A 131 29.18 12.38 -13.74
N GLY A 132 29.99 12.98 -14.61
CA GLY A 132 30.65 14.26 -14.35
C GLY A 132 31.89 14.12 -13.47
N THR A 133 32.41 15.26 -12.99
CA THR A 133 33.52 15.33 -12.03
C THR A 133 33.10 16.15 -10.79
N GLY A 134 33.52 15.70 -9.60
CA GLY A 134 33.38 16.44 -8.35
C GLY A 134 34.61 17.25 -8.01
N ASN A 135 35.67 17.20 -8.83
CA ASN A 135 36.90 17.95 -8.61
C ASN A 135 36.89 19.24 -9.45
N GLU A 136 36.86 20.38 -8.79
CA GLU A 136 36.84 21.69 -9.43
C GLU A 136 38.06 21.93 -10.32
N ASP A 137 39.26 21.52 -9.91
CA ASP A 137 40.50 21.69 -10.69
C ASP A 137 40.47 20.92 -12.02
N LEU A 138 39.68 19.85 -12.11
CA LEU A 138 39.57 19.05 -13.32
C LEU A 138 38.32 19.39 -14.15
N TYR A 139 37.45 20.27 -13.67
CA TYR A 139 36.16 20.55 -14.31
C TYR A 139 36.36 21.02 -15.76
N ASP A 140 37.22 22.00 -15.98
CA ASP A 140 37.47 22.56 -17.31
C ASP A 140 38.09 21.54 -18.26
N ALA A 141 39.09 20.79 -17.82
CA ALA A 141 39.75 19.77 -18.63
C ALA A 141 38.79 18.62 -18.94
N TYR A 142 37.93 18.23 -17.99
CA TYR A 142 36.95 17.16 -18.14
C TYR A 142 35.92 17.45 -19.24
N TYR A 143 35.29 18.63 -19.17
CA TYR A 143 34.26 19.00 -20.13
C TYR A 143 34.84 19.47 -21.47
N LYS A 144 36.10 19.99 -21.49
CA LYS A 144 36.82 20.24 -22.73
C LYS A 144 37.12 18.92 -23.47
N ALA A 145 37.58 17.88 -22.75
CA ALA A 145 37.80 16.56 -23.35
C ALA A 145 36.47 15.96 -23.94
N ILE A 146 35.36 16.18 -23.30
CA ILE A 146 34.03 15.78 -23.81
C ILE A 146 33.69 16.59 -25.09
N ALA A 147 33.82 17.91 -25.05
CA ALA A 147 33.50 18.81 -26.16
C ALA A 147 34.28 18.42 -27.45
N GLU A 148 35.60 18.17 -27.32
CA GLU A 148 36.50 17.74 -28.40
C GLU A 148 36.11 16.34 -28.99
N CYS A 149 35.24 15.58 -28.31
CA CYS A 149 34.81 14.26 -28.76
C CYS A 149 33.33 14.21 -29.17
N CYS A 150 32.58 15.30 -29.07
CA CYS A 150 31.15 15.29 -29.39
C CYS A 150 30.85 15.01 -30.83
N GLU A 151 31.58 15.62 -31.79
CA GLU A 151 31.43 15.34 -33.24
C GLU A 151 31.84 13.91 -33.56
N TYR A 152 32.99 13.46 -33.04
CA TYR A 152 33.47 12.09 -33.19
C TYR A 152 32.43 11.05 -32.70
N ALA A 153 31.71 11.34 -31.64
CA ALA A 153 30.63 10.48 -31.13
C ALA A 153 29.39 10.53 -32.04
N ALA A 154 29.03 11.71 -32.56
CA ALA A 154 27.92 11.89 -33.48
C ALA A 154 28.10 11.11 -34.73
N GLU A 155 29.30 11.16 -35.34
CA GLU A 155 29.67 10.36 -36.54
C GLU A 155 29.51 8.83 -36.35
N ARG A 156 29.63 8.36 -35.08
CA ARG A 156 29.44 6.94 -34.69
C ARG A 156 28.04 6.61 -34.23
N GLY A 157 27.12 7.58 -34.28
CA GLY A 157 25.75 7.43 -33.84
C GLY A 157 25.61 7.18 -32.34
N VAL A 158 26.55 7.74 -31.52
CA VAL A 158 26.60 7.64 -30.09
C VAL A 158 26.33 9.04 -29.46
N GLY A 159 25.23 9.21 -28.77
CA GLY A 159 24.99 10.43 -27.93
C GLY A 159 25.84 10.41 -26.65
N ILE A 160 26.23 11.58 -26.17
CA ILE A 160 26.89 11.71 -24.88
C ILE A 160 25.95 12.44 -23.93
N SER A 161 25.85 11.97 -22.70
CA SER A 161 25.00 12.62 -21.70
C SER A 161 25.65 12.68 -20.31
N VAL A 162 25.26 13.71 -19.55
CA VAL A 162 25.59 13.87 -18.13
C VAL A 162 24.33 13.71 -17.31
N LYS A 163 24.45 13.17 -16.09
CA LYS A 163 23.32 13.06 -15.16
C LYS A 163 23.60 13.80 -13.86
N PRO A 164 22.55 14.20 -13.12
CA PRO A 164 22.71 14.58 -11.72
C PRO A 164 23.42 13.47 -10.93
N HIS A 165 24.67 13.77 -10.42
CA HIS A 165 25.50 12.73 -9.78
C HIS A 165 26.39 13.31 -8.66
N GLY A 166 25.95 14.39 -8.05
CA GLY A 166 26.69 15.07 -6.98
C GLY A 166 27.82 15.99 -7.47
N GLY A 167 28.56 16.55 -6.54
CA GLY A 167 29.64 17.50 -6.86
C GLY A 167 29.13 18.69 -7.67
N LEU A 168 29.77 18.96 -8.79
CA LEU A 168 29.49 20.13 -9.63
C LEU A 168 28.32 19.94 -10.61
N ASN A 169 27.68 18.78 -10.61
CA ASN A 169 26.45 18.49 -11.36
C ASN A 169 25.45 17.66 -10.55
N ALA A 170 25.15 18.11 -9.33
CA ALA A 170 24.21 17.49 -8.43
C ALA A 170 22.75 17.77 -8.79
N THR A 171 22.46 18.86 -9.49
CA THR A 171 21.10 19.37 -9.77
C THR A 171 20.88 19.61 -11.25
N GLY A 172 19.60 19.79 -11.64
CA GLY A 172 19.22 20.14 -13.01
C GLY A 172 19.88 21.44 -13.50
N PRO A 173 19.82 22.54 -12.76
CA PRO A 173 20.52 23.79 -13.15
C PRO A 173 22.01 23.62 -13.39
N GLN A 174 22.70 22.84 -12.54
CA GLN A 174 24.12 22.54 -12.72
C GLN A 174 24.38 21.70 -13.97
N CYS A 175 23.54 20.69 -14.25
CA CYS A 175 23.61 19.92 -15.47
C CYS A 175 23.35 20.77 -16.71
N ARG A 176 22.40 21.71 -16.68
CA ARG A 176 22.17 22.70 -17.75
C ARG A 176 23.42 23.54 -18.01
N ALA A 177 23.98 24.14 -16.99
CA ALA A 177 25.19 24.95 -17.11
C ALA A 177 26.34 24.16 -17.74
N THR A 178 26.48 22.90 -17.39
CA THR A 178 27.47 21.99 -17.96
C THR A 178 27.23 21.72 -19.45
N VAL A 179 25.95 21.50 -19.86
CA VAL A 179 25.59 21.31 -21.29
C VAL A 179 25.83 22.58 -22.09
N GLU A 180 25.46 23.74 -21.55
CA GLU A 180 25.69 25.04 -22.17
C GLU A 180 27.19 25.35 -22.33
N ARG A 181 28.02 24.95 -21.36
CA ARG A 181 29.48 25.09 -21.43
C ARG A 181 30.07 24.23 -22.54
N VAL A 182 29.66 22.98 -22.70
CA VAL A 182 30.12 22.09 -23.78
C VAL A 182 29.62 22.60 -25.14
N ASN A 183 28.46 23.20 -25.17
CA ASN A 183 27.85 23.89 -26.33
C ASN A 183 27.84 23.03 -27.61
N HIS A 184 27.42 21.79 -27.49
CA HIS A 184 27.33 20.86 -28.63
C HIS A 184 26.01 20.09 -28.62
N SER A 185 25.37 19.92 -29.80
CA SER A 185 24.06 19.27 -29.93
C SER A 185 24.07 17.79 -29.52
N ASN A 186 25.22 17.12 -29.57
CA ASN A 186 25.37 15.70 -29.18
C ASN A 186 25.72 15.51 -27.70
N PHE A 187 25.72 16.58 -26.87
CA PHE A 187 25.89 16.50 -25.41
C PHE A 187 24.64 16.95 -24.71
N ARG A 188 23.98 16.08 -23.93
CA ARG A 188 22.64 16.27 -23.38
C ARG A 188 22.56 15.82 -21.93
N VAL A 189 21.36 15.92 -21.33
CA VAL A 189 21.08 15.49 -19.97
C VAL A 189 20.40 14.11 -19.98
N TRP A 190 20.85 13.26 -19.07
CA TRP A 190 20.18 12.02 -18.67
C TRP A 190 19.63 12.22 -17.26
N TYR A 191 18.35 12.53 -17.13
CA TYR A 191 17.79 12.96 -15.86
C TYR A 191 17.72 11.83 -14.82
N ASP A 192 17.96 12.14 -13.53
CA ASP A 192 17.97 11.15 -12.44
C ASP A 192 17.29 11.74 -11.20
N PRO A 193 15.94 11.58 -11.03
CA PRO A 193 15.20 12.20 -9.94
C PRO A 193 15.58 11.69 -8.55
N GLY A 194 15.97 10.40 -8.45
CA GLY A 194 16.44 9.85 -7.17
C GLY A 194 17.76 10.48 -6.70
N ASN A 195 18.62 10.89 -7.64
CA ASN A 195 19.85 11.59 -7.31
C ASN A 195 19.61 13.03 -6.87
N ILE A 196 18.58 13.73 -7.36
CA ILE A 196 18.19 15.05 -6.86
C ILE A 196 17.93 14.96 -5.34
N LEU A 197 17.09 14.01 -4.92
CA LEU A 197 16.82 13.77 -3.49
C LEU A 197 18.05 13.29 -2.71
N TYR A 198 18.85 12.40 -3.30
CA TYR A 198 20.01 11.81 -2.63
C TYR A 198 21.10 12.84 -2.32
N TYR A 199 21.46 13.67 -3.31
CA TYR A 199 22.56 14.64 -3.15
C TYR A 199 22.14 15.92 -2.43
N SER A 200 20.86 16.28 -2.46
CA SER A 200 20.29 17.36 -1.65
C SER A 200 19.87 16.95 -0.25
N ASN A 201 20.03 15.67 0.13
CA ASN A 201 19.50 15.12 1.39
C ASN A 201 17.97 15.32 1.54
N ALA A 202 17.25 15.22 0.42
CA ALA A 202 15.81 15.46 0.28
C ALA A 202 15.35 16.92 0.54
N GLU A 203 16.27 17.89 0.39
CA GLU A 203 15.94 19.32 0.48
C GLU A 203 15.36 19.87 -0.84
N LEU A 204 15.67 19.22 -1.99
CA LEU A 204 15.17 19.61 -3.30
C LEU A 204 14.12 18.59 -3.78
N ASP A 205 13.03 19.10 -4.39
CA ASP A 205 12.01 18.27 -5.03
C ASP A 205 12.37 18.07 -6.52
N PRO A 206 12.50 16.83 -7.00
CA PRO A 206 12.76 16.55 -8.41
C PRO A 206 11.62 17.02 -9.34
N VAL A 207 10.41 17.25 -8.85
CA VAL A 207 9.30 17.85 -9.61
C VAL A 207 9.58 19.31 -9.93
N ASP A 208 10.15 20.05 -8.98
CA ASP A 208 10.51 21.45 -9.15
C ASP A 208 11.85 21.62 -9.89
N ASP A 209 12.76 20.64 -9.76
CA ASP A 209 14.06 20.63 -10.45
C ASP A 209 13.93 20.31 -11.97
N ALA A 210 13.02 19.40 -12.35
CA ALA A 210 12.89 18.90 -13.71
C ALA A 210 12.73 19.98 -14.79
N PRO A 211 11.96 21.08 -14.61
CA PRO A 211 11.85 22.15 -15.63
C PRO A 211 13.18 22.85 -15.92
N SER A 212 14.15 22.80 -15.02
CA SER A 212 15.46 23.42 -15.23
C SER A 212 16.24 22.81 -16.39
N VAL A 213 15.90 21.61 -16.84
CA VAL A 213 16.56 20.89 -17.93
C VAL A 213 15.67 20.77 -19.20
N ASP A 214 14.64 21.60 -19.33
CA ASP A 214 13.75 21.64 -20.49
C ASP A 214 14.54 21.78 -21.81
N GLY A 215 14.17 20.94 -22.80
CA GLY A 215 14.82 20.89 -24.11
C GLY A 215 16.13 20.09 -24.16
N LEU A 216 16.66 19.64 -23.02
CA LEU A 216 17.98 19.01 -22.95
C LEU A 216 17.95 17.51 -22.65
N VAL A 217 16.82 16.96 -22.19
CA VAL A 217 16.72 15.58 -21.70
C VAL A 217 16.61 14.60 -22.89
N THR A 218 17.49 13.59 -22.90
CA THR A 218 17.51 12.51 -23.90
C THR A 218 17.28 11.11 -23.32
N GLY A 219 17.30 10.97 -21.99
CA GLY A 219 17.04 9.73 -21.30
C GLY A 219 16.88 9.94 -19.80
N MET A 220 16.48 8.91 -19.09
CA MET A 220 16.22 8.97 -17.65
C MET A 220 16.78 7.73 -16.94
N CYS A 221 17.56 7.92 -15.86
CA CYS A 221 17.76 6.92 -14.85
C CYS A 221 16.50 6.85 -13.98
N VAL A 222 15.80 5.72 -14.03
CA VAL A 222 14.65 5.48 -13.19
C VAL A 222 15.16 4.95 -11.85
N LYS A 223 15.36 5.88 -10.93
CA LYS A 223 15.89 5.64 -9.59
C LYS A 223 14.98 6.28 -8.56
N ASP A 224 14.56 5.49 -7.59
CA ASP A 224 13.75 5.95 -6.47
C ASP A 224 14.61 6.26 -5.24
N TYR A 225 14.02 6.82 -4.22
CA TYR A 225 14.70 7.26 -3.01
C TYR A 225 13.84 7.03 -1.77
N LYS A 226 14.49 6.68 -0.65
CA LYS A 226 13.92 6.73 0.71
C LYS A 226 14.87 7.44 1.64
N HIS A 227 14.36 8.40 2.39
CA HIS A 227 15.16 9.07 3.42
C HIS A 227 15.47 8.10 4.59
N PRO A 228 16.68 8.16 5.20
CA PRO A 228 17.84 8.95 4.79
C PRO A 228 18.69 8.21 3.73
N LYS A 229 19.09 8.94 2.69
CA LYS A 229 20.11 8.57 1.67
C LYS A 229 20.07 7.13 1.16
N ASN A 230 18.89 6.55 0.96
CA ASN A 230 18.73 5.22 0.41
C ASN A 230 18.16 5.28 -1.01
N VAL A 231 18.95 4.86 -2.00
CA VAL A 231 18.54 4.70 -3.41
C VAL A 231 18.41 3.23 -3.84
N ALA A 232 18.71 2.27 -2.95
CA ALA A 232 18.46 0.86 -3.17
C ALA A 232 16.97 0.55 -2.98
N VAL A 233 16.14 1.12 -3.84
CA VAL A 233 14.68 1.15 -3.76
C VAL A 233 14.11 0.85 -5.14
N THR A 234 13.15 -0.07 -5.20
CA THR A 234 12.45 -0.36 -6.45
C THR A 234 11.59 0.83 -6.89
N PRO A 235 11.71 1.33 -8.12
CA PRO A 235 10.94 2.46 -8.62
C PRO A 235 9.42 2.31 -8.41
N GLY A 236 8.80 3.38 -7.90
CA GLY A 236 7.39 3.43 -7.54
C GLY A 236 7.08 2.93 -6.12
N THR A 237 8.12 2.63 -5.30
CA THR A 237 7.96 2.22 -3.90
C THR A 237 8.61 3.18 -2.90
N GLY A 238 9.24 4.23 -3.41
CA GLY A 238 9.93 5.27 -2.62
C GLY A 238 9.19 6.60 -2.60
N GLN A 239 9.97 7.69 -2.53
CA GLN A 239 9.48 9.05 -2.34
C GLN A 239 9.47 9.90 -3.61
N VAL A 240 10.01 9.39 -4.75
CA VAL A 240 9.98 10.11 -6.02
C VAL A 240 8.56 10.10 -6.59
N ASP A 241 7.96 11.27 -6.80
CA ASP A 241 6.71 11.39 -7.56
C ASP A 241 6.98 11.28 -9.06
N PHE A 242 7.21 10.03 -9.54
CA PHE A 242 7.48 9.78 -10.95
C PHE A 242 6.39 10.29 -11.92
N PRO A 243 5.09 10.17 -11.62
CA PRO A 243 4.06 10.77 -12.46
C PRO A 243 4.22 12.27 -12.65
N ALA A 244 4.47 13.02 -11.58
CA ALA A 244 4.65 14.47 -11.64
C ALA A 244 5.97 14.85 -12.34
N VAL A 245 7.10 14.21 -11.98
CA VAL A 245 8.40 14.40 -12.66
C VAL A 245 8.27 14.11 -14.15
N PHE A 246 7.65 12.99 -14.51
CA PHE A 246 7.48 12.59 -15.91
C PHE A 246 6.59 13.55 -16.69
N ALA A 247 5.54 14.11 -16.06
CA ALA A 247 4.70 15.13 -16.66
C ALA A 247 5.50 16.42 -16.95
N LYS A 248 6.36 16.86 -16.01
CA LYS A 248 7.25 18.02 -16.20
C LYS A 248 8.26 17.78 -17.33
N LEU A 249 8.96 16.66 -17.32
CA LEU A 249 9.91 16.32 -18.39
C LEU A 249 9.22 16.25 -19.76
N LYS A 250 8.01 15.71 -19.85
CA LYS A 250 7.23 15.69 -21.10
C LYS A 250 6.86 17.08 -21.57
N ALA A 251 6.45 17.98 -20.68
CA ALA A 251 6.17 19.37 -20.95
C ALA A 251 7.43 20.09 -21.45
N GLY A 252 8.62 19.76 -20.91
CA GLY A 252 9.94 20.23 -21.32
C GLY A 252 10.49 19.57 -22.60
N GLY A 253 9.70 18.77 -23.33
CA GLY A 253 10.05 18.21 -24.63
C GLY A 253 10.59 16.77 -24.62
N PHE A 254 10.76 16.14 -23.45
CA PHE A 254 11.14 14.71 -23.37
C PHE A 254 9.91 13.81 -23.62
N THR A 255 9.56 13.64 -24.88
CA THR A 255 8.34 12.92 -25.29
C THR A 255 8.59 11.47 -25.71
N GLY A 256 9.83 10.99 -25.73
CA GLY A 256 10.23 9.63 -26.06
C GLY A 256 11.71 9.42 -25.76
N GLY A 257 12.16 8.16 -25.68
CA GLY A 257 13.53 7.81 -25.39
C GLY A 257 13.71 6.77 -24.28
N PRO A 258 14.95 6.53 -23.84
CA PRO A 258 15.28 5.52 -22.83
C PRO A 258 14.80 5.89 -21.41
N LEU A 259 14.15 4.94 -20.76
CA LEU A 259 13.83 4.93 -19.33
C LEU A 259 14.48 3.69 -18.73
N VAL A 260 15.59 3.86 -18.02
CA VAL A 260 16.42 2.73 -17.59
C VAL A 260 16.47 2.66 -16.06
N VAL A 261 15.92 1.58 -15.49
CA VAL A 261 15.94 1.33 -14.02
C VAL A 261 17.38 1.18 -13.57
N GLU A 262 17.81 1.97 -12.57
CA GLU A 262 19.19 1.93 -12.09
C GLU A 262 19.37 1.16 -10.79
N CYS A 263 18.41 1.24 -9.88
CA CYS A 263 18.45 0.58 -8.58
C CYS A 263 17.17 -0.20 -8.33
N LEU A 264 17.30 -1.29 -7.57
CA LEU A 264 16.19 -2.11 -7.08
C LEU A 264 16.40 -2.40 -5.60
N ASP A 265 15.36 -2.83 -4.92
CA ASP A 265 15.48 -3.34 -3.55
C ASP A 265 16.39 -4.57 -3.53
N PRO A 266 17.45 -4.58 -2.69
CA PRO A 266 18.47 -5.62 -2.71
C PRO A 266 18.00 -6.92 -2.03
N GLY A 267 18.53 -8.05 -2.48
CA GLY A 267 18.24 -9.36 -1.94
C GLY A 267 19.00 -10.46 -2.67
N ASP A 268 18.49 -11.68 -2.62
CA ASP A 268 19.00 -12.77 -3.46
C ASP A 268 18.57 -12.58 -4.94
N LEU A 269 19.09 -13.41 -5.83
CA LEU A 269 18.82 -13.30 -7.28
C LEU A 269 17.32 -13.40 -7.61
N ARG A 270 16.58 -14.23 -6.89
CA ARG A 270 15.12 -14.39 -7.08
C ARG A 270 14.36 -13.13 -6.65
N HIS A 271 14.76 -12.56 -5.52
CA HIS A 271 14.17 -11.30 -5.02
C HIS A 271 14.41 -10.16 -6.01
N ILE A 272 15.68 -9.94 -6.42
CA ILE A 272 16.02 -8.86 -7.37
C ILE A 272 15.28 -9.03 -8.70
N LEU A 273 15.13 -10.26 -9.21
CA LEU A 273 14.33 -10.56 -10.39
C LEU A 273 12.85 -10.18 -10.21
N GLY A 274 12.27 -10.47 -9.02
CA GLY A 274 10.93 -10.06 -8.66
C GLY A 274 10.76 -8.54 -8.68
N GLU A 275 11.72 -7.81 -8.11
CA GLU A 275 11.76 -6.35 -8.10
C GLU A 275 11.93 -5.76 -9.51
N ALA A 276 12.74 -6.38 -10.35
CA ALA A 276 12.89 -6.01 -11.76
C ALA A 276 11.56 -6.14 -12.54
N LYS A 277 10.82 -7.24 -12.34
CA LYS A 277 9.48 -7.44 -12.91
C LYS A 277 8.47 -6.37 -12.42
N LYS A 278 8.54 -5.94 -11.15
CA LYS A 278 7.72 -4.85 -10.61
C LYS A 278 8.06 -3.50 -11.25
N ALA A 279 9.36 -3.16 -11.29
CA ALA A 279 9.84 -1.91 -11.90
C ALA A 279 9.48 -1.80 -13.39
N ARG A 280 9.58 -2.90 -14.15
CA ARG A 280 9.15 -2.94 -15.55
C ARG A 280 7.68 -2.60 -15.69
N ARG A 281 6.81 -3.29 -14.93
CA ARG A 281 5.34 -3.02 -14.93
C ARG A 281 5.02 -1.59 -14.55
N PHE A 282 5.72 -1.03 -13.58
CA PHE A 282 5.57 0.37 -13.19
C PHE A 282 5.88 1.32 -14.34
N LEU A 283 6.98 1.10 -15.08
CA LEU A 283 7.34 1.93 -16.24
C LEU A 283 6.38 1.76 -17.42
N GLU A 284 5.90 0.57 -17.68
CA GLU A 284 4.88 0.32 -18.73
C GLU A 284 3.56 1.08 -18.39
N GLN A 285 3.20 1.18 -17.10
CA GLN A 285 2.06 1.98 -16.66
C GLN A 285 2.34 3.50 -16.80
N LEU A 286 3.51 3.95 -16.38
CA LEU A 286 3.92 5.37 -16.43
C LEU A 286 3.97 5.89 -17.88
N THR A 287 4.35 5.04 -18.83
CA THR A 287 4.48 5.38 -20.26
C THR A 287 3.21 5.14 -21.06
N GLY A 288 2.19 4.52 -20.47
CA GLY A 288 0.95 4.13 -21.17
C GLY A 288 1.11 2.92 -22.10
N GLN A 289 2.23 2.21 -22.04
CA GLN A 289 2.46 0.95 -22.80
C GLN A 289 1.66 -0.22 -22.23
N LEU A 290 1.49 -0.24 -20.89
CA LEU A 290 0.36 -0.90 -20.27
C LEU A 290 -0.68 0.21 -19.99
N PRO A 291 -1.93 0.03 -20.32
CA PRO A 291 -2.94 0.96 -19.86
C PRO A 291 -2.73 1.08 -18.34
N ALA A 292 -2.53 2.30 -17.84
CA ALA A 292 -2.77 2.59 -16.44
C ALA A 292 -4.05 1.84 -16.12
N ALA A 293 -4.10 1.09 -15.00
CA ALA A 293 -5.31 0.38 -14.60
C ALA A 293 -6.43 1.41 -14.39
N ALA A 294 -6.83 2.01 -15.47
CA ALA A 294 -7.82 3.05 -15.63
C ALA A 294 -8.70 2.64 -16.78
N ALA A 295 -9.93 2.32 -16.44
CA ALA A 295 -11.10 2.69 -17.21
C ALA A 295 -11.03 2.47 -18.75
N ALA A 296 -10.48 1.36 -19.24
CA ALA A 296 -11.14 0.65 -20.32
C ALA A 296 -12.38 0.03 -19.66
N ALA A 297 -13.57 0.31 -20.16
CA ALA A 297 -14.76 -0.41 -19.75
C ALA A 297 -14.38 -1.90 -19.77
N PRO A 298 -14.43 -2.60 -18.62
CA PRO A 298 -13.89 -3.94 -18.56
C PRO A 298 -14.72 -4.84 -19.43
N THR A 299 -14.12 -5.34 -20.51
CA THR A 299 -14.74 -6.36 -21.36
C THR A 299 -14.89 -7.68 -20.62
N SER A 300 -14.25 -7.83 -19.44
CA SER A 300 -14.32 -9.00 -18.59
C SER A 300 -15.31 -8.80 -17.43
N ARG A 301 -16.22 -9.77 -17.26
CA ARG A 301 -17.16 -9.77 -16.12
C ARG A 301 -16.40 -9.90 -14.81
N LEU A 302 -16.89 -9.20 -13.78
CA LEU A 302 -16.40 -9.39 -12.41
C LEU A 302 -16.71 -10.82 -11.97
N GLN A 303 -15.74 -11.47 -11.33
CA GLN A 303 -15.89 -12.78 -10.72
C GLN A 303 -15.65 -12.65 -9.22
N ALA A 304 -16.38 -13.46 -8.45
CA ALA A 304 -16.20 -13.59 -7.02
C ALA A 304 -16.17 -15.07 -6.63
N GLY A 305 -15.39 -15.37 -5.60
CA GLY A 305 -15.41 -16.65 -4.93
C GLY A 305 -15.28 -16.47 -3.43
N VAL A 306 -15.76 -17.42 -2.64
CA VAL A 306 -15.74 -17.37 -1.18
C VAL A 306 -15.09 -18.60 -0.59
N GLY A 307 -14.40 -18.42 0.54
CA GLY A 307 -13.81 -19.49 1.34
C GLY A 307 -14.02 -19.23 2.83
N VAL A 308 -14.27 -20.26 3.59
CA VAL A 308 -14.52 -20.21 5.03
C VAL A 308 -13.70 -21.27 5.73
N VAL A 309 -12.85 -20.87 6.66
CA VAL A 309 -11.97 -21.79 7.41
C VAL A 309 -12.14 -21.55 8.90
N ASP A 310 -12.29 -22.65 9.66
CA ASP A 310 -12.35 -22.63 11.13
C ASP A 310 -10.96 -22.28 11.70
N ILE A 311 -10.91 -21.22 12.50
CA ILE A 311 -9.72 -20.72 13.19
C ILE A 311 -9.90 -20.75 14.72
N THR A 312 -10.87 -21.54 15.23
CA THR A 312 -11.13 -21.67 16.67
C THR A 312 -9.93 -22.31 17.37
N PRO A 313 -9.34 -21.65 18.39
CA PRO A 313 -8.25 -22.26 19.13
C PRO A 313 -8.72 -23.40 20.02
N PRO A 314 -7.81 -24.27 20.51
CA PRO A 314 -8.14 -25.29 21.51
C PRO A 314 -8.74 -24.69 22.80
N ILE A 315 -9.62 -25.46 23.46
CA ILE A 315 -10.13 -25.08 24.79
C ILE A 315 -8.95 -25.03 25.75
N GLY A 316 -8.97 -24.04 26.67
CA GLY A 316 -7.88 -23.74 27.60
C GLY A 316 -6.90 -22.68 27.09
N TYR A 317 -6.98 -22.26 25.81
CA TYR A 317 -6.18 -21.14 25.31
C TYR A 317 -6.67 -19.80 25.87
N ARG A 318 -5.76 -18.82 26.04
CA ARG A 318 -6.11 -17.47 26.57
C ARG A 318 -7.08 -16.75 25.65
N MET A 319 -8.01 -16.02 26.30
CA MET A 319 -9.03 -15.21 25.60
C MET A 319 -8.70 -13.72 25.70
N SER A 320 -8.95 -13.02 24.60
CA SER A 320 -8.82 -11.56 24.46
C SER A 320 -10.05 -10.78 24.94
N GLY A 321 -9.98 -9.44 24.88
CA GLY A 321 -11.11 -8.52 25.08
C GLY A 321 -11.17 -7.83 26.45
N TYR A 322 -10.42 -8.30 27.46
CA TYR A 322 -10.35 -7.70 28.80
C TYR A 322 -8.92 -7.66 29.35
N PHE A 323 -8.65 -6.77 30.30
CA PHE A 323 -7.32 -6.59 30.92
C PHE A 323 -7.05 -7.55 32.08
N ARG A 324 -7.66 -8.73 32.05
CA ARG A 324 -7.42 -9.83 32.98
C ARG A 324 -7.29 -11.15 32.24
N GLU A 325 -6.54 -12.08 32.78
CA GLU A 325 -6.42 -13.41 32.19
C GLU A 325 -7.78 -14.13 32.23
N ARG A 326 -8.16 -14.68 31.08
CA ARG A 326 -9.29 -15.60 30.94
C ARG A 326 -8.85 -16.79 30.09
N LEU A 327 -9.17 -18.00 30.54
CA LEU A 327 -8.97 -19.22 29.79
C LEU A 327 -10.30 -19.70 29.23
N SER A 328 -10.30 -20.16 27.99
CA SER A 328 -11.53 -20.66 27.38
C SER A 328 -11.97 -21.98 28.03
N THR A 329 -13.28 -22.11 28.27
CA THR A 329 -13.92 -23.30 28.85
C THR A 329 -14.81 -24.05 27.86
N GLY A 330 -14.95 -23.52 26.64
CA GLY A 330 -15.78 -24.11 25.60
C GLY A 330 -15.97 -23.20 24.41
N VAL A 331 -16.85 -23.61 23.49
CA VAL A 331 -17.21 -22.89 22.28
C VAL A 331 -18.72 -22.65 22.28
N LEU A 332 -19.14 -21.39 22.12
CA LEU A 332 -20.54 -21.03 21.90
C LEU A 332 -20.87 -21.11 20.39
N ASN A 333 -20.03 -20.48 19.58
CA ASN A 333 -19.97 -20.65 18.12
C ASN A 333 -18.52 -20.56 17.65
N ARG A 334 -18.23 -21.27 16.55
CA ARG A 334 -16.88 -21.34 16.01
C ARG A 334 -16.44 -20.00 15.45
N LEU A 335 -15.13 -19.76 15.50
CA LEU A 335 -14.48 -18.58 14.93
C LEU A 335 -13.98 -18.93 13.53
N HIS A 336 -14.20 -18.05 12.56
CA HIS A 336 -13.83 -18.29 11.17
C HIS A 336 -12.95 -17.21 10.60
N ALA A 337 -12.07 -17.59 9.67
CA ALA A 337 -11.53 -16.70 8.64
C ALA A 337 -12.39 -16.86 7.38
N LYS A 338 -13.05 -15.80 6.94
CA LYS A 338 -13.92 -15.77 5.78
C LYS A 338 -13.33 -14.88 4.71
N ALA A 339 -13.04 -15.42 3.54
CA ALA A 339 -12.42 -14.71 2.43
C ALA A 339 -13.39 -14.54 1.26
N LEU A 340 -13.33 -13.35 0.65
CA LEU A 340 -13.91 -13.03 -0.65
C LEU A 340 -12.75 -12.72 -1.59
N VAL A 341 -12.61 -13.50 -2.66
CA VAL A 341 -11.68 -13.20 -3.75
C VAL A 341 -12.45 -12.60 -4.92
N LEU A 342 -11.93 -11.50 -5.45
CA LEU A 342 -12.48 -10.80 -6.61
C LEU A 342 -11.48 -10.83 -7.76
N ARG A 343 -11.99 -11.07 -8.99
CA ARG A 343 -11.19 -11.05 -10.22
C ARG A 343 -11.93 -10.32 -11.34
N GLN A 344 -11.25 -9.41 -12.02
CA GLN A 344 -11.75 -8.76 -13.23
C GLN A 344 -10.59 -8.57 -14.21
N GLY A 345 -10.57 -9.34 -15.28
CA GLY A 345 -9.45 -9.41 -16.18
C GLY A 345 -8.16 -9.81 -15.44
N ARG A 346 -7.18 -8.93 -15.44
CA ARG A 346 -5.91 -9.12 -14.71
C ARG A 346 -5.96 -8.62 -13.26
N SER A 347 -6.93 -7.77 -12.91
CA SER A 347 -7.09 -7.27 -11.54
C SER A 347 -7.59 -8.37 -10.62
N ARG A 348 -6.91 -8.57 -9.50
CA ARG A 348 -7.27 -9.55 -8.47
C ARG A 348 -7.15 -8.91 -7.09
N ALA A 349 -8.07 -9.22 -6.20
CA ALA A 349 -8.08 -8.73 -4.84
C ALA A 349 -8.72 -9.76 -3.90
N ALA A 350 -8.39 -9.67 -2.61
CA ALA A 350 -9.03 -10.46 -1.57
C ALA A 350 -9.40 -9.58 -0.37
N LEU A 351 -10.57 -9.84 0.23
CA LEU A 351 -10.99 -9.27 1.51
C LEU A 351 -11.23 -10.44 2.46
N VAL A 352 -10.56 -10.42 3.61
CA VAL A 352 -10.66 -11.49 4.62
C VAL A 352 -11.10 -10.91 5.94
N PHE A 353 -12.08 -11.54 6.57
CA PHE A 353 -12.63 -11.16 7.88
C PHE A 353 -12.45 -12.32 8.85
N CYS A 354 -11.83 -12.04 10.00
CA CYS A 354 -11.50 -13.03 11.02
C CYS A 354 -12.27 -12.73 12.32
N ASP A 355 -12.91 -13.73 12.90
CA ASP A 355 -13.69 -13.61 14.14
C ASP A 355 -12.79 -13.54 15.39
N ILE A 356 -11.93 -12.54 15.44
CA ILE A 356 -10.96 -12.29 16.52
C ILE A 356 -10.91 -10.81 16.86
N ILE A 357 -10.21 -10.44 17.93
CA ILE A 357 -10.16 -9.07 18.42
C ILE A 357 -9.36 -8.12 17.54
N GLY A 358 -8.33 -8.62 16.89
CA GLY A 358 -7.43 -7.82 16.05
C GLY A 358 -6.41 -8.69 15.33
N ILE A 359 -5.82 -8.16 14.27
CA ILE A 359 -4.76 -8.80 13.50
C ILE A 359 -3.42 -8.19 13.90
N SER A 360 -2.41 -9.03 14.22
CA SER A 360 -1.05 -8.51 14.42
C SER A 360 -0.37 -8.21 13.07
N PRO A 361 0.51 -7.19 12.99
CA PRO A 361 1.23 -6.83 11.76
C PRO A 361 2.00 -8.00 11.16
N ASP A 362 2.62 -8.84 12.01
CA ASP A 362 3.37 -10.02 11.60
C ASP A 362 2.46 -11.05 10.92
N VAL A 363 1.33 -11.40 11.53
CA VAL A 363 0.34 -12.32 10.94
C VAL A 363 -0.17 -11.78 9.61
N SER A 364 -0.53 -10.49 9.55
CA SER A 364 -0.98 -9.84 8.33
C SER A 364 0.06 -9.91 7.22
N ALA A 365 1.31 -9.55 7.49
CA ALA A 365 2.39 -9.55 6.51
C ALA A 365 2.70 -10.97 6.01
N ARG A 366 2.77 -11.97 6.92
CA ARG A 366 3.03 -13.37 6.58
C ARG A 366 1.89 -13.97 5.75
N ALA A 367 0.64 -13.76 6.17
CA ALA A 367 -0.53 -14.29 5.46
C ALA A 367 -0.65 -13.70 4.06
N ARG A 368 -0.48 -12.38 3.90
CA ARG A 368 -0.54 -11.71 2.59
C ARG A 368 0.56 -12.21 1.65
N ARG A 369 1.81 -12.35 2.13
CA ARG A 369 2.91 -12.88 1.34
C ARG A 369 2.65 -14.33 0.88
N LEU A 370 2.27 -15.22 1.82
CA LEU A 370 1.99 -16.62 1.48
C LEU A 370 0.79 -16.76 0.56
N ALA A 371 -0.25 -15.93 0.72
CA ALA A 371 -1.39 -15.92 -0.19
C ALA A 371 -0.98 -15.45 -1.60
N GLU A 372 -0.13 -14.41 -1.74
CA GLU A 372 0.44 -14.00 -3.03
C GLU A 372 1.23 -15.13 -3.69
N GLU A 373 2.09 -15.82 -2.93
CA GLU A 373 2.87 -16.97 -3.43
C GLU A 373 1.97 -18.10 -3.96
N ARG A 374 0.87 -18.41 -3.26
CA ARG A 374 -0.01 -19.54 -3.58
C ARG A 374 -1.11 -19.23 -4.60
N THR A 375 -1.54 -17.99 -4.71
CA THR A 375 -2.69 -17.61 -5.56
C THR A 375 -2.33 -16.60 -6.65
N GLY A 376 -1.18 -15.92 -6.55
CA GLY A 376 -0.81 -14.81 -7.44
C GLY A 376 -1.64 -13.54 -7.22
N ILE A 377 -2.44 -13.44 -6.16
CA ILE A 377 -3.10 -12.19 -5.75
C ILE A 377 -2.04 -11.30 -5.11
N PRO A 378 -1.76 -10.09 -5.62
CA PRO A 378 -0.74 -9.23 -5.02
C PRO A 378 -1.01 -8.98 -3.53
N ALA A 379 0.00 -9.12 -2.66
CA ALA A 379 -0.13 -8.86 -1.23
C ALA A 379 -0.69 -7.46 -0.93
N ALA A 380 -0.38 -6.49 -1.79
CA ALA A 380 -0.92 -5.13 -1.74
C ALA A 380 -2.43 -5.04 -2.05
N ASN A 381 -3.04 -6.09 -2.60
CA ASN A 381 -4.46 -6.18 -2.94
C ASN A 381 -5.23 -7.11 -1.99
N ILE A 382 -4.64 -7.50 -0.86
CA ILE A 382 -5.27 -8.36 0.15
C ILE A 382 -5.55 -7.52 1.38
N LEU A 383 -6.82 -7.36 1.73
CA LEU A 383 -7.26 -6.79 3.01
C LEU A 383 -7.52 -7.92 4.00
N ILE A 384 -6.99 -7.79 5.22
CA ILE A 384 -7.28 -8.69 6.33
C ILE A 384 -7.79 -7.85 7.49
N ALA A 385 -9.03 -8.07 7.91
CA ALA A 385 -9.68 -7.36 9.01
C ALA A 385 -10.11 -8.34 10.12
N ALA A 386 -10.08 -7.87 11.36
CA ALA A 386 -10.75 -8.54 12.46
C ALA A 386 -12.18 -8.02 12.61
N THR A 387 -13.11 -8.90 13.03
CA THR A 387 -14.47 -8.47 13.38
C THR A 387 -14.55 -7.80 14.75
N HIS A 388 -13.51 -7.93 15.57
CA HIS A 388 -13.36 -7.39 16.93
C HIS A 388 -14.05 -8.20 18.03
N SER A 389 -14.19 -9.51 17.87
CA SER A 389 -14.77 -10.34 18.94
C SER A 389 -13.93 -10.31 20.23
N HIS A 390 -14.56 -9.92 21.35
CA HIS A 390 -13.96 -9.91 22.69
C HIS A 390 -13.93 -11.29 23.37
N THR A 391 -14.34 -12.33 22.65
CA THR A 391 -14.32 -13.73 23.12
C THR A 391 -13.54 -14.63 22.17
N GLY A 392 -12.59 -14.06 21.41
CA GLY A 392 -11.59 -14.75 20.62
C GLY A 392 -10.27 -14.99 21.39
N PRO A 393 -9.21 -15.50 20.72
CA PRO A 393 -7.91 -15.79 21.32
C PRO A 393 -7.10 -14.52 21.63
N LEU A 394 -6.35 -14.58 22.74
CA LEU A 394 -5.30 -13.61 23.06
C LEU A 394 -3.94 -14.19 22.62
N TYR A 395 -3.47 -13.81 21.44
CA TYR A 395 -2.27 -14.41 20.83
C TYR A 395 -1.12 -13.41 20.57
N PHE A 396 -1.33 -12.13 20.83
CA PHE A 396 -0.34 -11.06 20.59
C PHE A 396 -0.49 -9.89 21.56
N GLY A 397 0.52 -9.01 21.58
CA GLY A 397 0.52 -7.75 22.31
C GLY A 397 1.01 -7.85 23.76
N ALA A 398 1.15 -6.69 24.42
CA ALA A 398 1.74 -6.55 25.76
C ALA A 398 1.04 -7.42 26.82
N LEU A 399 -0.29 -7.50 26.75
CA LEU A 399 -1.09 -8.29 27.70
C LEU A 399 -0.79 -9.80 27.56
N ARG A 400 -0.73 -10.31 26.33
CA ARG A 400 -0.34 -11.72 26.08
C ARG A 400 1.06 -11.99 26.62
N ASN A 401 2.02 -11.12 26.30
CA ASN A 401 3.40 -11.29 26.71
C ASN A 401 3.53 -11.33 28.24
N HIS A 402 2.83 -10.44 28.94
CA HIS A 402 2.80 -10.42 30.40
C HIS A 402 2.32 -11.75 31.00
N PHE A 403 1.18 -12.28 30.56
CA PHE A 403 0.68 -13.57 31.08
C PHE A 403 1.54 -14.75 30.66
N HIS A 404 2.09 -14.72 29.44
CA HIS A 404 3.01 -15.74 28.97
C HIS A 404 4.29 -15.81 29.81
N GLU A 405 4.94 -14.66 30.06
CA GLU A 405 6.14 -14.56 30.89
C GLU A 405 5.90 -15.04 32.32
N GLN A 406 4.76 -14.67 32.92
CA GLN A 406 4.37 -15.17 34.25
C GLN A 406 4.18 -16.69 34.25
N ALA A 407 3.52 -17.25 33.22
CA ALA A 407 3.32 -18.69 33.12
C ALA A 407 4.64 -19.45 32.96
N VAL A 408 5.53 -18.96 32.08
CA VAL A 408 6.87 -19.54 31.87
C VAL A 408 7.70 -19.44 33.14
N ALA A 409 7.72 -18.31 33.82
CA ALA A 409 8.44 -18.17 35.11
C ALA A 409 7.94 -19.14 36.19
N LYS A 410 6.63 -19.41 36.21
CA LYS A 410 6.01 -20.28 37.20
C LYS A 410 6.13 -21.79 36.88
N HIS A 411 6.05 -22.17 35.60
CA HIS A 411 5.89 -23.56 35.16
C HIS A 411 7.00 -24.07 34.25
N GLY A 412 8.01 -23.24 33.89
CA GLY A 412 9.04 -23.55 32.92
C GLY A 412 8.59 -23.48 31.45
N GLN A 413 7.28 -23.52 31.23
CA GLN A 413 6.62 -23.40 29.92
C GLN A 413 5.24 -22.77 30.10
N ASP A 414 4.62 -22.35 29.01
CA ASP A 414 3.24 -21.83 29.05
C ASP A 414 2.21 -22.94 28.78
N PRO A 415 1.50 -23.44 29.81
CA PRO A 415 0.54 -24.51 29.63
C PRO A 415 -0.73 -24.11 28.85
N CYS A 416 -0.97 -22.80 28.67
CA CYS A 416 -2.14 -22.26 27.98
C CYS A 416 -1.91 -22.07 26.47
N GLU A 417 -0.64 -22.04 26.02
CA GLU A 417 -0.26 -21.86 24.62
C GLU A 417 0.35 -23.14 24.01
N LYS A 418 -0.45 -24.22 24.02
CA LYS A 418 -0.04 -25.54 23.48
C LYS A 418 0.06 -25.56 21.95
N VAL A 419 -0.43 -24.54 21.26
CA VAL A 419 -0.38 -24.37 19.81
C VAL A 419 0.16 -22.98 19.49
N ASP A 420 0.92 -22.86 18.41
CA ASP A 420 1.25 -21.57 17.78
C ASP A 420 0.00 -21.04 17.05
N TYR A 421 -0.81 -20.28 17.78
CA TYR A 421 -2.05 -19.73 17.21
C TYR A 421 -1.78 -18.74 16.08
N ALA A 422 -0.68 -18.02 16.12
CA ALA A 422 -0.31 -17.09 15.03
C ALA A 422 -0.06 -17.86 13.72
N ALA A 423 0.61 -19.01 13.79
CA ALA A 423 0.81 -19.89 12.63
C ALA A 423 -0.52 -20.50 12.14
N LEU A 424 -1.38 -20.97 13.05
CA LEU A 424 -2.72 -21.49 12.74
C LEU A 424 -3.56 -20.42 12.03
N LEU A 425 -3.54 -19.19 12.52
CA LEU A 425 -4.30 -18.08 11.94
C LEU A 425 -3.78 -17.71 10.53
N VAL A 426 -2.46 -17.66 10.34
CA VAL A 426 -1.86 -17.44 9.01
C VAL A 426 -2.30 -18.53 8.03
N ASP A 427 -2.22 -19.80 8.42
CA ASP A 427 -2.65 -20.93 7.57
C ASP A 427 -4.16 -20.85 7.25
N GLY A 428 -4.98 -20.57 8.26
CA GLY A 428 -6.43 -20.41 8.11
C GLY A 428 -6.80 -19.30 7.13
N ILE A 429 -6.15 -18.13 7.22
CA ILE A 429 -6.35 -17.00 6.29
C ILE A 429 -5.95 -17.39 4.87
N VAL A 430 -4.76 -17.99 4.71
CA VAL A 430 -4.23 -18.36 3.39
C VAL A 430 -5.12 -19.42 2.73
N ARG A 431 -5.58 -20.44 3.49
CA ARG A 431 -6.51 -21.47 3.00
C ARG A 431 -7.84 -20.86 2.59
N ALA A 432 -8.41 -19.97 3.41
CA ALA A 432 -9.66 -19.29 3.06
C ALA A 432 -9.53 -18.52 1.72
N ILE A 433 -8.39 -17.84 1.47
CA ILE A 433 -8.14 -17.16 0.20
C ILE A 433 -8.00 -18.18 -0.95
N GLN A 434 -7.29 -19.30 -0.75
CA GLN A 434 -7.13 -20.35 -1.77
C GLN A 434 -8.48 -20.97 -2.14
N ASP A 435 -9.31 -21.32 -1.15
CA ASP A 435 -10.63 -21.89 -1.35
C ASP A 435 -11.55 -20.90 -2.10
N ALA A 436 -11.48 -19.61 -1.73
CA ALA A 436 -12.20 -18.55 -2.44
C ALA A 436 -11.73 -18.40 -3.89
N ASP A 437 -10.43 -18.45 -4.14
CA ASP A 437 -9.85 -18.33 -5.48
C ASP A 437 -10.22 -19.52 -6.40
N ALA A 438 -10.29 -20.72 -5.82
CA ALA A 438 -10.68 -21.93 -6.54
C ALA A 438 -12.17 -21.95 -6.96
N THR A 439 -13.00 -21.14 -6.30
CA THR A 439 -14.47 -21.12 -6.53
C THR A 439 -14.97 -19.89 -7.30
N LEU A 440 -14.08 -19.16 -7.97
CA LEU A 440 -14.40 -17.94 -8.73
C LEU A 440 -15.46 -18.19 -9.80
N ARG A 441 -16.54 -17.42 -9.77
CA ARG A 441 -17.63 -17.43 -10.75
C ARG A 441 -18.07 -16.01 -11.09
N ALA A 442 -18.66 -15.83 -12.28
CA ALA A 442 -19.15 -14.53 -12.71
C ALA A 442 -20.27 -14.04 -11.78
N VAL A 443 -20.18 -12.79 -11.34
CA VAL A 443 -21.15 -12.18 -10.45
C VAL A 443 -21.61 -10.82 -10.93
N ALA A 444 -22.80 -10.46 -10.48
CA ALA A 444 -23.29 -9.10 -10.43
C ALA A 444 -23.19 -8.60 -9.00
N VAL A 445 -22.96 -7.30 -8.84
CA VAL A 445 -22.84 -6.64 -7.53
C VAL A 445 -24.00 -5.69 -7.34
N ASP A 446 -24.67 -5.80 -6.21
CA ASP A 446 -25.67 -4.83 -5.76
C ASP A 446 -25.18 -4.22 -4.46
N ALA A 447 -25.39 -2.92 -4.26
CA ALA A 447 -24.95 -2.23 -3.06
C ALA A 447 -25.96 -1.15 -2.62
N GLY A 448 -25.96 -0.88 -1.31
CA GLY A 448 -26.78 0.16 -0.73
C GLY A 448 -26.42 0.42 0.73
N VAL A 449 -27.10 1.41 1.29
CA VAL A 449 -26.97 1.80 2.69
C VAL A 449 -28.36 2.05 3.23
N THR A 450 -28.64 1.51 4.42
CA THR A 450 -29.90 1.71 5.14
C THR A 450 -29.62 1.98 6.62
N PRO A 451 -30.37 2.86 7.30
CA PRO A 451 -30.11 3.16 8.70
C PRO A 451 -30.66 2.10 9.64
N GLN A 452 -29.89 1.75 10.69
CA GLN A 452 -30.34 0.96 11.84
C GLN A 452 -30.11 1.75 13.13
N GLN A 453 -31.16 2.19 13.75
CA GLN A 453 -31.15 2.87 15.03
C GLN A 453 -31.30 1.91 16.23
N GLY A 454 -30.86 2.33 17.43
CA GLY A 454 -31.15 1.66 18.69
C GLY A 454 -30.30 0.40 18.97
N LEU A 455 -29.26 0.14 18.19
CA LEU A 455 -28.31 -0.95 18.44
C LEU A 455 -26.94 -0.43 18.87
N SER A 456 -26.52 0.74 18.36
CA SER A 456 -25.21 1.35 18.59
C SER A 456 -25.37 2.70 19.28
N PHE A 457 -24.54 2.98 20.29
CA PHE A 457 -24.56 4.19 21.11
C PHE A 457 -23.14 4.68 21.34
N ASN A 458 -22.92 6.01 21.32
CA ASN A 458 -21.63 6.55 21.73
C ASN A 458 -21.48 6.37 23.26
N ARG A 459 -20.32 5.83 23.67
CA ARG A 459 -20.06 5.42 25.06
C ARG A 459 -19.33 6.47 25.90
N ARG A 460 -19.04 7.65 25.32
CA ARG A 460 -18.35 8.78 25.95
C ARG A 460 -19.37 9.85 26.30
N PHE A 461 -19.29 10.39 27.52
CA PHE A 461 -20.28 11.37 28.03
C PHE A 461 -19.59 12.50 28.74
N HIS A 462 -20.03 13.74 28.48
CA HIS A 462 -19.72 14.90 29.32
C HIS A 462 -20.48 14.81 30.65
N MET A 463 -19.73 14.96 31.71
CA MET A 463 -20.25 14.86 33.09
C MET A 463 -20.39 16.24 33.73
N LYS A 464 -21.20 16.35 34.82
CA LYS A 464 -21.39 17.60 35.59
C LYS A 464 -20.07 18.15 36.15
N ASP A 465 -19.10 17.29 36.46
CA ASP A 465 -17.79 17.68 36.96
C ASP A 465 -16.84 18.24 35.88
N GLY A 466 -17.34 18.42 34.65
CA GLY A 466 -16.57 18.91 33.50
C GLY A 466 -15.69 17.85 32.79
N THR A 467 -15.62 16.62 33.30
CA THR A 467 -14.86 15.54 32.69
C THR A 467 -15.66 14.86 31.59
N VAL A 468 -14.94 14.13 30.72
CA VAL A 468 -15.56 13.13 29.81
C VAL A 468 -15.27 11.74 30.37
N ARG A 469 -16.33 10.95 30.57
CA ARG A 469 -16.20 9.57 31.04
C ARG A 469 -16.74 8.56 30.06
N PHE A 470 -16.01 7.46 29.95
CA PHE A 470 -16.39 6.26 29.23
C PHE A 470 -17.33 5.41 30.12
N ASN A 471 -18.45 4.93 29.55
CA ASN A 471 -19.42 4.07 30.26
C ASN A 471 -19.72 4.51 31.68
N PRO A 472 -20.24 5.73 31.93
CA PRO A 472 -20.38 6.28 33.25
C PRO A 472 -21.50 5.61 34.10
N GLY A 473 -22.11 4.55 33.58
CA GLY A 473 -23.21 3.82 34.16
C GLY A 473 -24.58 4.20 33.60
N VAL A 474 -25.51 3.25 33.65
CA VAL A 474 -26.89 3.47 33.21
C VAL A 474 -27.66 4.32 34.19
N LEU A 475 -28.55 5.16 33.68
CA LEU A 475 -29.38 6.11 34.49
C LEU A 475 -28.56 7.01 35.46
N ASN A 476 -27.31 7.29 35.09
CA ASN A 476 -26.43 8.13 35.89
C ASN A 476 -26.88 9.60 35.78
N PRO A 477 -27.29 10.24 36.89
CA PRO A 477 -27.81 11.60 36.88
C PRO A 477 -26.75 12.68 36.64
N ASP A 478 -25.44 12.30 36.65
CA ASP A 478 -24.32 13.21 36.38
C ASP A 478 -23.99 13.33 34.92
N ILE A 479 -24.63 12.55 34.03
CA ILE A 479 -24.50 12.70 32.59
C ILE A 479 -25.18 14.00 32.16
N VAL A 480 -24.41 14.87 31.46
CA VAL A 480 -24.91 16.09 30.85
C VAL A 480 -25.35 15.87 29.40
N ARG A 481 -24.47 15.26 28.61
CA ARG A 481 -24.73 14.94 27.20
C ARG A 481 -23.71 13.92 26.66
N VAL A 482 -24.05 13.29 25.56
CA VAL A 482 -23.12 12.44 24.81
C VAL A 482 -21.98 13.28 24.21
N ALA A 483 -20.76 12.71 24.10
CA ALA A 483 -19.58 13.43 23.62
C ALA A 483 -19.39 13.36 22.09
N GLY A 484 -19.92 12.32 21.43
CA GLY A 484 -19.79 12.12 19.97
C GLY A 484 -21.07 11.59 19.33
N PRO A 485 -21.10 11.52 17.98
CA PRO A 485 -22.20 10.95 17.22
C PRO A 485 -22.20 9.41 17.28
N ILE A 486 -23.14 8.81 16.57
CA ILE A 486 -23.12 7.41 16.14
C ILE A 486 -23.13 7.37 14.60
N ASP A 487 -22.77 6.23 14.03
CA ASP A 487 -22.96 5.93 12.61
C ASP A 487 -24.07 4.86 12.50
N PRO A 488 -25.31 5.24 12.15
CA PRO A 488 -26.41 4.30 12.04
C PRO A 488 -26.43 3.52 10.73
N ASP A 489 -25.56 3.83 9.79
CA ASP A 489 -25.54 3.24 8.46
C ASP A 489 -25.17 1.76 8.48
N VAL A 490 -26.03 0.94 7.91
CA VAL A 490 -25.74 -0.45 7.54
C VAL A 490 -25.37 -0.45 6.06
N GLY A 491 -24.05 -0.55 5.77
CA GLY A 491 -23.55 -0.72 4.41
C GLY A 491 -23.71 -2.17 3.96
N ILE A 492 -24.26 -2.38 2.77
CA ILE A 492 -24.58 -3.70 2.25
C ILE A 492 -24.03 -3.83 0.82
N ILE A 493 -23.25 -4.90 0.58
CA ILE A 493 -22.82 -5.31 -0.76
C ILE A 493 -23.20 -6.76 -0.94
N VAL A 494 -23.91 -7.10 -2.02
CA VAL A 494 -24.31 -8.47 -2.35
C VAL A 494 -23.73 -8.90 -3.67
N PHE A 495 -23.11 -10.09 -3.69
CA PHE A 495 -22.57 -10.73 -4.88
C PHE A 495 -23.55 -11.81 -5.37
N ARG A 496 -24.22 -11.54 -6.50
CA ARG A 496 -25.18 -12.48 -7.11
C ARG A 496 -24.52 -13.25 -8.23
N GLU A 497 -24.67 -14.58 -8.22
CA GLU A 497 -24.12 -15.45 -9.26
C GLU A 497 -24.82 -15.21 -10.60
N ALA A 498 -24.05 -14.91 -11.64
CA ALA A 498 -24.60 -14.67 -12.97
C ALA A 498 -25.10 -16.00 -13.59
N GLY A 499 -26.34 -15.99 -14.11
CA GLY A 499 -26.91 -17.16 -14.75
C GLY A 499 -27.61 -18.16 -13.82
N ARG A 500 -27.62 -17.90 -12.49
CA ARG A 500 -28.36 -18.73 -11.50
C ARG A 500 -29.55 -18.00 -10.85
N GLY A 501 -30.32 -17.29 -11.66
CA GLY A 501 -31.48 -16.56 -11.16
C GLY A 501 -31.10 -15.53 -10.08
N ASN A 502 -31.72 -15.63 -8.90
CA ASN A 502 -31.48 -14.71 -7.78
C ASN A 502 -30.52 -15.28 -6.72
N HIS A 503 -29.69 -16.29 -7.09
CA HIS A 503 -28.76 -16.89 -6.15
C HIS A 503 -27.70 -15.87 -5.67
N ARG A 504 -27.69 -15.62 -4.36
CA ARG A 504 -26.77 -14.70 -3.69
C ARG A 504 -25.63 -15.52 -3.09
N LEU A 505 -24.44 -15.40 -3.68
CA LEU A 505 -23.24 -16.12 -3.27
C LEU A 505 -22.74 -15.65 -1.88
N ALA A 506 -22.67 -14.34 -1.69
CA ALA A 506 -22.16 -13.73 -0.48
C ALA A 506 -22.69 -12.31 -0.28
N GLY A 507 -22.60 -11.83 0.95
CA GLY A 507 -22.83 -10.43 1.32
C GLY A 507 -21.74 -9.90 2.22
N LEU A 508 -21.27 -8.67 1.95
CA LEU A 508 -20.47 -7.88 2.87
C LEU A 508 -21.40 -6.90 3.59
N VAL A 509 -21.52 -7.03 4.89
CA VAL A 509 -22.27 -6.12 5.77
C VAL A 509 -21.28 -5.32 6.61
N ASN A 510 -21.44 -4.00 6.63
CA ASN A 510 -20.63 -3.06 7.43
C ASN A 510 -21.55 -2.32 8.39
N PHE A 511 -21.22 -2.37 9.69
CA PHE A 511 -21.98 -1.67 10.74
C PHE A 511 -21.04 -1.25 11.89
N ALA A 512 -21.23 -0.04 12.41
CA ALA A 512 -20.39 0.55 13.44
C ALA A 512 -20.92 0.20 14.84
N LEU A 513 -20.49 -0.96 15.36
CA LEU A 513 -20.82 -1.43 16.70
C LEU A 513 -19.73 -2.38 17.21
N HIS A 514 -19.23 -2.13 18.41
CA HIS A 514 -18.25 -2.95 19.12
C HIS A 514 -18.77 -4.38 19.37
N LEU A 515 -17.91 -5.39 19.19
CA LEU A 515 -18.26 -6.81 19.38
C LEU A 515 -17.89 -7.26 20.80
N ASP A 516 -18.42 -6.58 21.80
CA ASP A 516 -18.29 -6.87 23.24
C ASP A 516 -19.64 -7.25 23.87
N THR A 517 -20.57 -7.77 23.05
CA THR A 517 -21.95 -8.10 23.51
C THR A 517 -22.04 -9.48 24.15
N VAL A 518 -21.02 -10.35 23.97
CA VAL A 518 -20.87 -11.66 24.62
C VAL A 518 -19.79 -11.59 25.68
N GLY A 519 -20.15 -11.98 26.88
CA GLY A 519 -19.20 -12.17 28.00
C GLY A 519 -18.84 -13.63 28.26
N GLY A 520 -18.14 -13.88 29.41
CA GLY A 520 -17.79 -15.22 29.87
C GLY A 520 -16.53 -15.79 29.27
N THR A 521 -16.45 -17.15 29.22
CA THR A 521 -15.24 -17.90 28.90
C THR A 521 -15.44 -18.90 27.73
N ARG A 522 -16.49 -18.76 26.93
CA ARG A 522 -16.67 -19.55 25.72
C ARG A 522 -16.35 -18.71 24.48
N TYR A 523 -15.64 -19.29 23.51
CA TYR A 523 -15.42 -18.64 22.22
C TYR A 523 -16.71 -18.32 21.49
N ALA A 524 -16.81 -17.10 20.95
CA ALA A 524 -17.97 -16.67 20.16
C ALA A 524 -17.56 -15.62 19.12
N ALA A 525 -18.21 -15.68 17.96
CA ALA A 525 -18.08 -14.68 16.90
C ALA A 525 -18.99 -13.44 17.11
N ASP A 526 -19.60 -13.32 18.29
CA ASP A 526 -20.49 -12.24 18.72
C ASP A 526 -21.74 -12.09 17.81
N TYR A 527 -22.36 -10.93 17.74
CA TYR A 527 -23.63 -10.69 17.02
C TYR A 527 -23.56 -10.95 15.51
N PRO A 528 -22.43 -10.86 14.77
CA PRO A 528 -22.37 -11.24 13.36
C PRO A 528 -22.75 -12.69 13.08
N TYR A 529 -22.50 -13.61 14.03
CA TYR A 529 -23.01 -14.98 13.91
C TYR A 529 -24.53 -15.02 13.76
N TYR A 530 -25.25 -14.24 14.55
CA TYR A 530 -26.72 -14.20 14.48
C TYR A 530 -27.24 -13.40 13.27
N VAL A 531 -26.47 -12.45 12.76
CA VAL A 531 -26.73 -11.81 11.45
C VAL A 531 -26.71 -12.87 10.37
N GLU A 532 -25.62 -13.67 10.31
CA GLU A 532 -25.48 -14.75 9.32
C GLU A 532 -26.61 -15.78 9.41
N GLN A 533 -26.98 -16.22 10.62
CA GLN A 533 -28.10 -17.14 10.82
C GLN A 533 -29.42 -16.58 10.30
N ALA A 534 -29.69 -15.30 10.52
CA ALA A 534 -30.90 -14.64 10.01
C ALA A 534 -30.89 -14.57 8.47
N LEU A 535 -29.73 -14.27 7.86
CA LEU A 535 -29.60 -14.21 6.41
C LEU A 535 -29.71 -15.58 5.76
N ARG A 536 -29.04 -16.61 6.30
CA ARG A 536 -29.10 -17.99 5.79
C ARG A 536 -30.47 -18.57 5.84
N GLY A 537 -31.25 -18.28 6.88
CA GLY A 537 -32.65 -18.71 6.98
C GLY A 537 -33.54 -18.25 5.82
N THR A 538 -33.15 -17.23 5.06
CA THR A 538 -33.89 -16.71 3.90
C THR A 538 -33.15 -16.95 2.58
N LEU A 539 -31.81 -16.85 2.56
CA LEU A 539 -30.99 -16.87 1.35
C LEU A 539 -30.41 -18.25 1.00
N GLY A 540 -30.46 -19.19 1.93
CA GLY A 540 -29.92 -20.54 1.82
C GLY A 540 -28.63 -20.73 2.66
N ASP A 541 -28.35 -22.00 2.99
CA ASP A 541 -27.23 -22.37 3.88
C ASP A 541 -25.86 -22.15 3.24
N ASP A 542 -25.77 -22.04 1.93
CA ASP A 542 -24.55 -21.77 1.18
C ASP A 542 -24.19 -20.26 1.09
N PHE A 543 -25.08 -19.38 1.57
CA PHE A 543 -24.80 -17.95 1.65
C PHE A 543 -23.69 -17.67 2.67
N VAL A 544 -22.67 -16.88 2.29
CA VAL A 544 -21.55 -16.49 3.15
C VAL A 544 -21.67 -15.01 3.53
N LEU A 545 -21.80 -14.76 4.83
CA LEU A 545 -21.69 -13.39 5.37
C LEU A 545 -20.23 -13.04 5.65
N LEU A 546 -19.77 -11.94 5.04
CA LEU A 546 -18.56 -11.23 5.39
C LEU A 546 -18.98 -10.04 6.26
N PHE A 547 -18.43 -9.92 7.47
CA PHE A 547 -18.79 -8.81 8.37
C PHE A 547 -17.58 -7.90 8.57
N GLY A 548 -17.67 -6.67 8.06
CA GLY A 548 -16.69 -5.61 8.23
C GLY A 548 -17.14 -4.64 9.32
N THR A 549 -16.46 -4.64 10.47
CA THR A 549 -16.77 -3.71 11.56
C THR A 549 -16.53 -2.28 11.12
N GLY A 550 -17.55 -1.43 11.22
CA GLY A 550 -17.46 0.01 10.97
C GLY A 550 -16.69 0.71 12.08
N THR A 551 -16.30 1.97 11.85
CA THR A 551 -15.54 2.74 12.83
C THR A 551 -16.33 2.91 14.15
N CYS A 552 -15.97 2.14 15.18
CA CYS A 552 -16.70 2.03 16.42
C CYS A 552 -15.82 2.17 17.69
N GLY A 553 -14.62 2.75 17.57
CA GLY A 553 -13.71 2.90 18.70
C GLY A 553 -14.32 3.58 19.92
N ASP A 554 -15.29 4.45 19.74
CA ASP A 554 -16.02 5.14 20.80
C ASP A 554 -17.51 4.73 20.91
N LEU A 555 -17.91 3.62 20.26
CA LEU A 555 -19.29 3.12 20.27
C LEU A 555 -19.40 1.78 21.00
N ASN A 556 -20.59 1.50 21.57
CA ASN A 556 -20.96 0.18 22.07
C ASN A 556 -22.49 -0.04 22.01
N HIS A 557 -22.96 -1.17 22.59
CA HIS A 557 -24.37 -1.58 22.60
C HIS A 557 -25.15 -1.10 23.83
N ILE A 558 -24.59 -0.22 24.68
CA ILE A 558 -25.19 0.18 25.96
C ILE A 558 -25.96 1.49 25.82
N ASP A 559 -27.27 1.42 25.87
CA ASP A 559 -28.14 2.58 26.05
C ASP A 559 -28.15 3.00 27.54
N VAL A 560 -27.46 4.11 27.87
CA VAL A 560 -27.38 4.58 29.26
C VAL A 560 -28.70 5.08 29.80
N THR A 561 -29.73 5.26 28.96
CA THR A 561 -31.08 5.70 29.38
C THR A 561 -31.97 4.54 29.85
N LYS A 562 -31.48 3.29 29.73
CA LYS A 562 -32.25 2.08 30.06
C LYS A 562 -31.45 1.13 30.96
N ARG A 563 -32.11 0.41 31.83
CA ARG A 563 -31.50 -0.66 32.64
C ARG A 563 -31.29 -1.94 31.84
N GLU A 564 -32.21 -2.25 30.95
CA GLU A 564 -32.17 -3.46 30.12
C GLU A 564 -31.15 -3.29 28.99
N ARG A 565 -30.33 -4.32 28.82
CA ARG A 565 -29.38 -4.42 27.70
C ARG A 565 -29.91 -5.37 26.64
N LEU A 566 -29.73 -5.03 25.38
CA LEU A 566 -30.00 -5.95 24.28
C LEU A 566 -29.07 -7.16 24.37
N LYS A 567 -29.63 -8.35 24.16
CA LYS A 567 -28.86 -9.60 24.06
C LYS A 567 -28.19 -9.67 22.69
N THR A 568 -27.04 -10.32 22.61
CA THR A 568 -26.27 -10.54 21.39
C THR A 568 -27.13 -11.06 20.23
N GLU A 569 -27.98 -12.07 20.50
CA GLU A 569 -28.90 -12.64 19.51
C GLU A 569 -29.93 -11.61 19.02
N GLN A 570 -30.48 -10.78 19.91
CA GLN A 570 -31.44 -9.74 19.54
C GLN A 570 -30.80 -8.70 18.62
N ILE A 571 -29.55 -8.28 18.93
CA ILE A 571 -28.78 -7.35 18.11
C ILE A 571 -28.57 -7.95 16.71
N GLY A 572 -28.01 -9.17 16.64
CA GLY A 572 -27.70 -9.82 15.37
C GLY A 572 -28.94 -10.10 14.51
N ARG A 573 -30.02 -10.64 15.11
CA ARG A 573 -31.27 -10.88 14.39
C ARG A 573 -31.96 -9.60 13.92
N THR A 574 -31.88 -8.52 14.69
CA THR A 574 -32.43 -7.22 14.28
C THR A 574 -31.65 -6.64 13.10
N LEU A 575 -30.33 -6.63 13.17
CA LEU A 575 -29.49 -6.19 12.07
C LEU A 575 -29.68 -7.06 10.82
N GLY A 576 -29.79 -8.39 10.98
CA GLY A 576 -30.08 -9.32 9.89
C GLY A 576 -31.42 -9.04 9.19
N ARG A 577 -32.48 -8.73 9.96
CA ARG A 577 -33.79 -8.33 9.40
C ARG A 577 -33.70 -7.01 8.63
N THR A 578 -32.92 -6.03 9.13
CA THR A 578 -32.69 -4.77 8.43
C THR A 578 -32.00 -5.02 7.07
N VAL A 579 -30.98 -5.89 7.04
CA VAL A 579 -30.31 -6.27 5.79
C VAL A 579 -31.30 -6.97 4.84
N LEU A 580 -32.10 -7.93 5.33
CA LEU A 580 -33.07 -8.66 4.51
C LEU A 580 -34.12 -7.74 3.90
N ALA A 581 -34.62 -6.76 4.66
CA ALA A 581 -35.60 -5.80 4.19
C ALA A 581 -35.08 -4.88 3.08
N GLU A 582 -33.77 -4.64 3.04
CA GLU A 582 -33.15 -3.77 2.06
C GLU A 582 -32.69 -4.46 0.77
N LEU A 583 -32.63 -5.82 0.75
CA LEU A 583 -32.02 -6.57 -0.35
C LEU A 583 -32.61 -6.26 -1.73
N ASP A 584 -33.91 -6.00 -1.83
CA ASP A 584 -34.58 -5.72 -3.11
C ASP A 584 -34.50 -4.24 -3.53
N ALA A 585 -34.14 -3.36 -2.59
CA ALA A 585 -33.90 -1.94 -2.82
C ALA A 585 -32.42 -1.63 -3.18
N LEU A 586 -31.52 -2.59 -3.01
CA LEU A 586 -30.11 -2.42 -3.38
C LEU A 586 -29.96 -2.06 -4.86
N ARG A 587 -29.08 -1.11 -5.15
CA ARG A 587 -28.79 -0.70 -6.51
C ARG A 587 -27.76 -1.59 -7.18
N ARG A 588 -28.01 -1.93 -8.44
CA ARG A 588 -27.07 -2.65 -9.28
C ARG A 588 -25.87 -1.75 -9.60
N CYS A 589 -24.66 -2.27 -9.38
CA CYS A 589 -23.44 -1.67 -9.88
C CYS A 589 -23.30 -1.98 -11.38
N GLU A 590 -23.72 -1.06 -12.23
CA GLU A 590 -23.79 -1.28 -13.69
C GLU A 590 -22.41 -1.41 -14.32
N ARG A 591 -21.40 -0.74 -13.74
CA ARG A 591 -20.02 -0.72 -14.23
C ARG A 591 -19.06 -1.21 -13.14
N PRO A 592 -18.96 -2.54 -12.91
CA PRO A 592 -17.95 -3.07 -12.01
C PRO A 592 -16.54 -2.67 -12.47
N ALA A 593 -15.71 -2.22 -11.55
CA ALA A 593 -14.35 -1.75 -11.83
C ALA A 593 -13.44 -2.03 -10.64
N LEU A 594 -12.74 -3.19 -10.69
CA LEU A 594 -11.87 -3.62 -9.60
C LEU A 594 -10.52 -2.92 -9.67
N ALA A 595 -10.25 -2.07 -8.70
CA ALA A 595 -8.95 -1.43 -8.51
C ALA A 595 -8.64 -1.26 -7.02
N VAL A 596 -7.36 -1.30 -6.66
CA VAL A 596 -6.89 -1.17 -5.27
C VAL A 596 -5.79 -0.12 -5.19
N ARG A 597 -5.82 0.68 -4.12
CA ARG A 597 -4.75 1.61 -3.74
C ARG A 597 -4.48 1.48 -2.25
N ARG A 598 -3.24 1.74 -1.85
CA ARG A 598 -2.84 1.77 -0.45
C ARG A 598 -1.83 2.88 -0.18
N ALA A 599 -1.83 3.35 1.04
CA ALA A 599 -0.81 4.26 1.56
C ALA A 599 -0.45 3.86 2.98
N VAL A 600 0.77 4.13 3.39
CA VAL A 600 1.21 3.98 4.78
C VAL A 600 1.41 5.37 5.35
N VAL A 601 0.76 5.65 6.47
CA VAL A 601 0.87 6.91 7.20
C VAL A 601 1.75 6.67 8.41
N GLU A 602 2.85 7.38 8.53
CA GLU A 602 3.70 7.36 9.71
C GLU A 602 3.10 8.26 10.80
N ALA A 603 2.19 7.70 11.60
CA ALA A 603 1.54 8.44 12.68
C ALA A 603 2.50 8.61 13.86
N PRO A 604 2.61 9.83 14.44
CA PRO A 604 3.47 10.04 15.60
C PRO A 604 2.96 9.26 16.81
N LEU A 605 3.88 8.64 17.56
CA LEU A 605 3.60 7.97 18.83
C LEU A 605 3.52 8.98 19.97
N GLN A 606 2.74 8.67 21.00
CA GLN A 606 2.82 9.37 22.28
C GLN A 606 4.22 9.19 22.87
N ARG A 607 4.72 10.21 23.56
CA ARG A 607 6.04 10.19 24.24
C ARG A 607 5.83 10.14 25.74
N PHE A 608 6.66 9.36 26.41
CA PHE A 608 6.63 9.18 27.86
C PHE A 608 8.01 9.44 28.44
N GLU A 609 8.07 10.18 29.52
CA GLU A 609 9.29 10.44 30.24
C GLU A 609 9.76 9.17 30.99
N PRO A 610 11.08 9.04 31.30
CA PRO A 610 11.64 7.85 31.96
C PRO A 610 10.94 7.50 33.28
N ASP A 611 10.52 8.49 34.05
CA ASP A 611 9.80 8.30 35.33
C ASP A 611 8.39 7.72 35.13
N GLN A 612 7.72 8.07 34.02
CA GLN A 612 6.42 7.49 33.65
C GLN A 612 6.58 6.01 33.27
N VAL A 613 7.62 5.67 32.54
CA VAL A 613 7.95 4.28 32.16
C VAL A 613 8.25 3.46 33.42
N GLU A 614 9.03 3.99 34.35
CA GLU A 614 9.36 3.30 35.59
C GLU A 614 8.12 3.12 36.48
N ARG A 615 7.24 4.12 36.57
CA ARG A 615 5.93 3.96 37.26
C ARG A 615 5.08 2.88 36.59
N ALA A 616 5.06 2.82 35.26
CA ALA A 616 4.33 1.80 34.52
C ALA A 616 4.85 0.39 34.81
N ARG A 617 6.18 0.20 34.89
CA ARG A 617 6.81 -1.07 35.29
C ARG A 617 6.38 -1.54 36.66
N LYS A 618 6.35 -0.65 37.65
CA LYS A 618 5.87 -0.96 39.03
C LYS A 618 4.38 -1.25 39.08
N ARG A 619 3.57 -0.57 38.22
CA ARG A 619 2.13 -0.80 38.16
C ARG A 619 1.77 -2.13 37.52
N ILE A 620 2.51 -2.59 36.46
CA ILE A 620 2.19 -3.84 35.78
C ILE A 620 2.26 -5.05 36.70
N GLU A 621 3.14 -5.03 37.72
CA GLU A 621 3.28 -6.08 38.74
C GLU A 621 2.04 -6.21 39.65
N LYS A 622 1.24 -5.13 39.74
CA LYS A 622 0.02 -5.06 40.58
C LYS A 622 -1.27 -5.33 39.79
N VAL A 623 -1.15 -5.63 38.50
CA VAL A 623 -2.33 -5.95 37.67
C VAL A 623 -2.99 -7.23 38.19
N GLY A 624 -4.31 -7.21 38.31
CA GLY A 624 -5.11 -8.32 38.84
C GLY A 624 -5.14 -8.46 40.38
N THR A 625 -4.36 -7.64 41.13
CA THR A 625 -4.35 -7.68 42.60
C THR A 625 -5.46 -6.84 43.23
N GLY A 626 -6.21 -6.04 42.47
CA GLY A 626 -7.20 -5.09 42.95
C GLY A 626 -6.64 -3.77 43.53
N GLN A 627 -5.31 -3.58 43.49
CA GLN A 627 -4.63 -2.37 44.00
C GLN A 627 -4.61 -1.21 43.02
N LEU A 628 -4.96 -1.43 41.74
CA LEU A 628 -4.96 -0.43 40.69
C LEU A 628 -6.39 -0.18 40.17
N SER A 629 -6.72 1.07 39.93
CA SER A 629 -7.91 1.40 39.15
C SER A 629 -7.82 0.86 37.74
N PHE A 630 -8.96 0.74 37.04
CA PHE A 630 -8.99 0.28 35.65
C PHE A 630 -8.10 1.13 34.73
N LEU A 631 -8.17 2.45 34.82
CA LEU A 631 -7.38 3.35 33.99
C LEU A 631 -5.87 3.27 34.27
N GLU A 632 -5.46 3.06 35.52
CA GLU A 632 -4.05 2.88 35.86
C GLU A 632 -3.48 1.59 35.27
N GLN A 633 -4.26 0.51 35.24
CA GLN A 633 -3.85 -0.74 34.57
C GLN A 633 -3.67 -0.52 33.07
N VAL A 634 -4.66 0.11 32.41
CA VAL A 634 -4.64 0.42 30.99
C VAL A 634 -3.46 1.30 30.62
N GLU A 635 -3.23 2.37 31.40
CA GLU A 635 -2.10 3.28 31.20
C GLU A 635 -0.75 2.58 31.31
N ALA A 636 -0.59 1.69 32.30
CA ALA A 636 0.66 0.93 32.47
C ALA A 636 0.94 0.04 31.25
N TYR A 637 -0.04 -0.72 30.78
CA TYR A 637 0.11 -1.53 29.57
C TYR A 637 0.45 -0.69 28.34
N LYS A 638 -0.24 0.45 28.15
CA LYS A 638 -0.03 1.33 27.01
C LYS A 638 1.37 1.94 27.00
N ILE A 639 1.83 2.48 28.13
CA ILE A 639 3.15 3.08 28.25
C ILE A 639 4.24 2.06 27.93
N LEU A 640 4.14 0.85 28.50
CA LEU A 640 5.09 -0.22 28.22
C LEU A 640 5.03 -0.70 26.76
N ALA A 641 3.86 -0.81 26.17
CA ALA A 641 3.72 -1.19 24.76
C ALA A 641 4.38 -0.18 23.83
N VAL A 642 4.25 1.14 24.09
CA VAL A 642 4.93 2.19 23.31
C VAL A 642 6.44 2.16 23.57
N HIS A 643 6.85 2.00 24.82
CA HIS A 643 8.27 1.94 25.20
C HIS A 643 8.99 0.74 24.52
N TRP A 644 8.42 -0.46 24.58
CA TRP A 644 9.00 -1.66 23.98
C TRP A 644 9.01 -1.63 22.46
N ARG A 645 8.00 -0.99 21.86
CA ARG A 645 8.01 -0.79 20.42
C ARG A 645 9.21 0.06 19.97
N GLY A 646 9.53 1.10 20.74
CA GLY A 646 10.55 2.09 20.37
C GLY A 646 10.14 2.94 19.15
N GLY A 647 11.07 3.81 18.71
CA GLY A 647 10.83 4.72 17.60
C GLY A 647 9.94 5.92 17.96
N SER A 648 9.63 6.77 16.99
CA SER A 648 8.81 7.98 17.15
C SER A 648 7.48 7.93 16.40
N THR A 649 7.31 6.95 15.49
CA THR A 649 6.11 6.78 14.66
C THR A 649 5.63 5.33 14.64
N ILE A 650 4.38 5.15 14.21
CA ILE A 650 3.79 3.86 13.90
C ILE A 650 3.19 3.90 12.51
N PRO A 651 3.51 2.93 11.63
CA PRO A 651 2.89 2.85 10.32
C PRO A 651 1.41 2.45 10.43
N LEU A 652 0.54 3.25 9.84
CA LEU A 652 -0.88 2.96 9.69
C LEU A 652 -1.17 2.73 8.20
N GLU A 653 -1.41 1.48 7.81
CA GLU A 653 -1.70 1.14 6.41
C GLU A 653 -3.19 1.37 6.10
N VAL A 654 -3.46 2.32 5.22
CA VAL A 654 -4.79 2.60 4.68
C VAL A 654 -4.90 1.95 3.31
N GLN A 655 -6.02 1.24 3.07
CA GLN A 655 -6.25 0.57 1.80
C GLN A 655 -7.64 0.91 1.26
N VAL A 656 -7.76 1.15 -0.04
CA VAL A 656 -9.03 1.45 -0.70
C VAL A 656 -9.25 0.52 -1.89
N PHE A 657 -10.42 -0.10 -1.94
CA PHE A 657 -10.90 -0.93 -3.03
C PHE A 657 -12.02 -0.21 -3.75
N ARG A 658 -11.85 0.06 -5.03
CA ARG A 658 -12.94 0.41 -5.93
C ARG A 658 -13.54 -0.88 -6.47
N LEU A 659 -14.84 -1.07 -6.31
CA LEU A 659 -15.59 -2.23 -6.83
C LEU A 659 -16.45 -1.86 -8.04
N SER A 660 -16.83 -0.58 -8.15
CA SER A 660 -17.53 -0.01 -9.32
C SER A 660 -17.26 1.49 -9.44
N ASP A 661 -17.87 2.16 -10.39
CA ASP A 661 -17.83 3.63 -10.50
C ASP A 661 -18.49 4.32 -9.28
N GLU A 662 -19.35 3.64 -8.55
CA GLU A 662 -20.16 4.19 -7.47
C GLU A 662 -19.85 3.60 -6.10
N LEU A 663 -19.03 2.53 -6.04
CA LEU A 663 -18.82 1.73 -4.83
C LEU A 663 -17.35 1.60 -4.47
N ALA A 664 -17.02 1.98 -3.24
CA ALA A 664 -15.70 1.80 -2.65
C ALA A 664 -15.76 1.17 -1.24
N VAL A 665 -14.69 0.46 -0.88
CA VAL A 665 -14.44 -0.08 0.47
C VAL A 665 -13.11 0.47 0.95
N VAL A 666 -13.09 1.04 2.15
CA VAL A 666 -11.91 1.59 2.82
C VAL A 666 -11.55 0.72 4.01
N GLY A 667 -10.30 0.28 4.09
CA GLY A 667 -9.76 -0.44 5.24
C GLY A 667 -8.83 0.46 6.06
N LEU A 668 -9.04 0.52 7.37
CA LEU A 668 -8.29 1.33 8.34
C LEU A 668 -7.76 0.44 9.47
N PRO A 669 -6.52 0.64 9.96
CA PRO A 669 -6.02 -0.08 11.12
C PRO A 669 -6.54 0.53 12.44
N GLY A 670 -6.63 -0.31 13.47
CA GLY A 670 -7.01 0.09 14.84
C GLY A 670 -8.49 0.30 15.06
N GLU A 671 -8.83 0.69 16.31
CA GLU A 671 -10.17 0.98 16.78
C GLU A 671 -10.48 2.48 16.55
N VAL A 672 -11.02 2.78 15.38
CA VAL A 672 -11.15 4.13 14.84
C VAL A 672 -12.39 4.83 15.41
N PHE A 673 -12.26 6.07 15.88
CA PHE A 673 -13.40 6.86 16.32
C PHE A 673 -14.38 7.12 15.17
N VAL A 674 -15.66 7.04 15.48
CA VAL A 674 -16.77 7.16 14.52
C VAL A 674 -16.73 8.45 13.72
N GLU A 675 -16.33 9.59 14.31
CA GLU A 675 -16.22 10.88 13.61
C GLU A 675 -15.26 10.83 12.42
N LEU A 676 -14.17 10.04 12.50
CA LEU A 676 -13.21 9.87 11.38
C LEU A 676 -13.83 9.09 10.23
N GLY A 677 -14.56 8.00 10.51
CA GLY A 677 -15.27 7.22 9.50
C GLY A 677 -16.38 8.00 8.83
N LEU A 678 -17.18 8.75 9.60
CA LEU A 678 -18.23 9.63 9.08
C LEU A 678 -17.63 10.72 8.17
N ALA A 679 -16.47 11.29 8.54
CA ALA A 679 -15.78 12.29 7.72
C ALA A 679 -15.31 11.69 6.38
N ILE A 680 -14.82 10.45 6.36
CA ILE A 680 -14.44 9.74 5.13
C ILE A 680 -15.68 9.50 4.26
N LYS A 681 -16.76 8.93 4.80
CA LYS A 681 -18.02 8.68 4.07
C LYS A 681 -18.56 9.97 3.45
N LYS A 682 -18.64 11.06 4.24
CA LYS A 682 -19.16 12.36 3.81
C LYS A 682 -18.36 13.00 2.68
N ALA A 683 -17.04 12.87 2.69
CA ALA A 683 -16.15 13.50 1.72
C ALA A 683 -15.80 12.57 0.54
N SER A 684 -16.21 11.32 0.57
CA SER A 684 -15.96 10.35 -0.50
C SER A 684 -16.57 10.79 -1.83
N PRO A 685 -15.87 10.62 -2.96
CA PRO A 685 -16.42 10.84 -4.30
C PRO A 685 -17.36 9.70 -4.76
N PHE A 686 -17.40 8.57 -4.07
CA PHE A 686 -18.24 7.43 -4.41
C PHE A 686 -19.62 7.57 -3.74
N ALA A 687 -20.67 7.17 -4.44
CA ALA A 687 -22.05 7.21 -3.92
C ALA A 687 -22.24 6.29 -2.69
N THR A 688 -21.53 5.16 -2.67
CA THR A 688 -21.49 4.23 -1.53
C THR A 688 -20.04 3.98 -1.14
N THR A 689 -19.72 4.26 0.13
CA THR A 689 -18.38 4.00 0.71
C THR A 689 -18.56 3.29 2.04
N LEU A 690 -18.08 2.05 2.11
CA LEU A 690 -17.99 1.30 3.35
C LEU A 690 -16.63 1.55 3.99
N VAL A 691 -16.61 1.88 5.29
CA VAL A 691 -15.36 2.09 6.05
C VAL A 691 -15.25 0.99 7.10
N ILE A 692 -14.20 0.19 6.98
CA ILE A 692 -13.92 -0.97 7.82
C ILE A 692 -12.69 -0.68 8.67
N GLU A 693 -12.81 -0.84 9.98
CA GLU A 693 -11.69 -0.72 10.91
C GLU A 693 -10.98 -2.06 11.18
N LEU A 694 -9.92 -2.05 12.01
CA LEU A 694 -9.16 -3.24 12.44
C LEU A 694 -8.52 -4.02 11.29
N CYS A 695 -8.15 -3.31 10.22
CA CYS A 695 -7.49 -3.88 9.06
C CYS A 695 -5.96 -3.92 9.29
N HIS A 696 -5.34 -5.06 9.00
CA HIS A 696 -3.89 -5.28 8.96
C HIS A 696 -3.13 -5.15 10.27
N ASP A 697 -3.54 -4.28 11.19
CA ASP A 697 -2.90 -4.01 12.48
C ASP A 697 -3.94 -3.63 13.54
N ALA A 698 -3.60 -3.86 14.80
CA ALA A 698 -4.37 -3.47 15.97
C ALA A 698 -3.53 -2.54 16.89
N PRO A 699 -3.23 -1.31 16.45
CA PRO A 699 -2.44 -0.34 17.21
C PRO A 699 -3.19 0.21 18.45
N GLY A 700 -4.40 -0.24 18.73
CA GLY A 700 -5.33 0.28 19.73
C GLY A 700 -6.20 1.39 19.17
N TYR A 701 -6.69 2.27 20.05
CA TYR A 701 -7.62 3.34 19.68
C TYR A 701 -6.98 4.41 18.81
N ILE A 702 -7.76 4.88 17.84
CA ILE A 702 -7.42 5.99 16.92
C ILE A 702 -8.43 7.14 17.17
N PRO A 703 -8.23 7.96 18.21
CA PRO A 703 -9.12 9.07 18.57
C PRO A 703 -8.89 10.29 17.68
N THR A 704 -9.90 11.18 17.66
CA THR A 704 -9.77 12.53 17.09
C THR A 704 -8.94 13.46 17.99
N ARG A 705 -8.42 14.57 17.45
CA ARG A 705 -7.78 15.64 18.24
C ARG A 705 -8.70 16.16 19.36
N LYS A 706 -10.00 16.33 19.06
CA LYS A 706 -11.02 16.72 20.01
C LYS A 706 -11.08 15.76 21.19
N ALA A 707 -11.15 14.46 20.92
CA ALA A 707 -11.22 13.42 21.94
C ALA A 707 -9.96 13.39 22.82
N PHE A 708 -8.77 13.65 22.29
CA PHE A 708 -7.55 13.79 23.09
C PHE A 708 -7.62 14.96 24.06
N ALA A 709 -8.21 16.09 23.67
CA ALA A 709 -8.43 17.23 24.56
C ALA A 709 -9.48 16.93 25.66
N GLU A 710 -10.44 16.06 25.37
CA GLU A 710 -11.48 15.62 26.29
C GLU A 710 -11.00 14.54 27.27
N GLY A 711 -9.97 13.76 26.91
CA GLY A 711 -9.46 12.66 27.75
C GLY A 711 -10.32 11.39 27.72
N SER A 712 -10.33 10.64 28.82
CA SER A 712 -11.04 9.38 29.06
C SER A 712 -10.32 8.12 28.53
N TYR A 713 -10.95 6.95 28.66
CA TYR A 713 -10.36 5.61 28.45
C TYR A 713 -9.67 5.44 27.10
N GLU A 714 -10.33 5.80 26.01
CA GLU A 714 -9.84 5.54 24.66
C GLU A 714 -8.57 6.34 24.36
N THR A 715 -8.45 7.56 24.87
CA THR A 715 -7.25 8.38 24.70
C THR A 715 -6.11 7.92 25.61
N VAL A 716 -6.44 7.43 26.82
CA VAL A 716 -5.46 6.78 27.71
C VAL A 716 -4.92 5.52 27.06
N ASN A 717 -5.74 4.72 26.37
CA ASN A 717 -5.33 3.47 25.72
C ASN A 717 -4.79 3.67 24.29
N SER A 718 -4.79 4.88 23.74
CA SER A 718 -4.23 5.17 22.43
C SER A 718 -2.69 5.17 22.47
N ARG A 719 -2.04 4.64 21.44
CA ARG A 719 -0.58 4.71 21.27
C ARG A 719 -0.15 5.90 20.45
N ILE A 720 -1.01 6.37 19.51
CA ILE A 720 -0.70 7.51 18.65
C ILE A 720 -0.86 8.84 19.40
N ALA A 721 -0.12 9.84 18.94
CA ALA A 721 -0.28 11.22 19.39
C ALA A 721 -1.50 11.90 18.71
N PRO A 722 -2.02 13.02 19.29
CA PRO A 722 -3.10 13.78 18.68
C PRO A 722 -2.81 14.17 17.22
N GLY A 723 -3.76 13.89 16.34
CA GLY A 723 -3.66 14.17 14.90
C GLY A 723 -3.34 12.97 14.02
N GLY A 724 -2.87 11.86 14.59
CA GLY A 724 -2.61 10.65 13.80
C GLY A 724 -3.86 10.07 13.12
N GLY A 725 -5.03 10.18 13.78
CA GLY A 725 -6.31 9.79 13.20
C GLY A 725 -6.71 10.63 11.99
N GLU A 726 -6.51 11.94 12.07
CA GLU A 726 -6.77 12.85 10.94
C GLU A 726 -5.81 12.61 9.77
N MET A 727 -4.52 12.33 10.03
CA MET A 727 -3.57 11.94 8.97
C MET A 727 -4.04 10.68 8.23
N MET A 728 -4.54 9.68 8.94
CA MET A 728 -5.09 8.45 8.37
C MET A 728 -6.35 8.72 7.54
N ARG A 729 -7.29 9.55 8.04
CA ARG A 729 -8.48 10.01 7.29
C ARG A 729 -8.07 10.69 5.98
N ASP A 730 -7.11 11.61 6.01
CA ASP A 730 -6.67 12.37 4.86
C ASP A 730 -6.00 11.47 3.80
N ALA A 731 -5.27 10.44 4.24
CA ALA A 731 -4.74 9.43 3.34
C ALA A 731 -5.86 8.63 2.67
N ALA A 732 -6.90 8.23 3.40
CA ALA A 732 -8.06 7.55 2.83
C ALA A 732 -8.76 8.40 1.76
N LEU A 733 -8.96 9.69 2.01
CA LEU A 733 -9.57 10.61 1.06
C LEU A 733 -8.74 10.77 -0.21
N ARG A 734 -7.42 10.91 -0.10
CA ARG A 734 -6.53 10.94 -1.29
C ARG A 734 -6.66 9.69 -2.13
N LEU A 735 -6.65 8.50 -1.50
CA LEU A 735 -6.78 7.24 -2.23
C LEU A 735 -8.15 7.07 -2.89
N LEU A 736 -9.22 7.56 -2.25
CA LEU A 736 -10.56 7.60 -2.85
C LEU A 736 -10.59 8.51 -4.08
N ASP A 737 -10.00 9.69 -4.00
CA ASP A 737 -9.92 10.64 -5.13
C ASP A 737 -9.09 10.05 -6.29
N GLU A 738 -7.97 9.38 -6.01
CA GLU A 738 -7.15 8.68 -7.03
C GLU A 738 -7.93 7.58 -7.76
N LEU A 739 -8.86 6.92 -7.06
CA LEU A 739 -9.67 5.83 -7.61
C LEU A 739 -10.99 6.31 -8.23
N ALA A 740 -11.38 7.57 -8.01
CA ALA A 740 -12.63 8.11 -8.52
C ALA A 740 -12.68 8.12 -10.05
N PRO A 741 -13.82 7.80 -10.67
CA PRO A 741 -14.01 7.96 -12.10
C PRO A 741 -13.79 9.41 -12.53
N LYS A 742 -13.08 9.64 -13.64
CA LYS A 742 -12.77 11.00 -14.14
C LYS A 742 -14.02 11.88 -14.34
N ALA A 743 -15.15 11.28 -14.67
CA ALA A 743 -16.43 12.00 -14.82
C ALA A 743 -16.96 12.57 -13.49
N LEU A 744 -16.71 11.92 -12.36
CA LEU A 744 -17.11 12.39 -11.03
C LEU A 744 -16.15 13.44 -10.48
N ALA A 745 -14.87 13.37 -10.83
CA ALA A 745 -13.86 14.35 -10.45
C ALA A 745 -14.05 15.73 -11.14
N ALA A 746 -14.62 15.76 -12.35
CA ALA A 746 -14.87 16.99 -13.10
C ALA A 746 -16.02 17.85 -12.54
N ASN A 747 -16.98 17.24 -11.84
CA ASN A 747 -18.17 17.94 -11.29
C ASN A 747 -17.92 18.60 -9.91
N ARG A 748 -16.73 18.50 -9.35
CA ARG A 748 -16.36 19.08 -8.03
C ARG A 748 -15.39 20.27 -8.12
N ARG A 749 -14.95 20.65 -9.32
CA ARG A 749 -14.10 21.85 -9.55
C ARG A 749 -14.92 23.08 -9.89
#